data_02ba2475dc3398035e38ea9d4199a010
#
_entry.id   02ba2475dc3398035e38ea9d4199a010
#
_cell.length_a   1.000
_cell.length_b   1.000
_cell.length_c   1.000
_cell.angle_alpha   90.00
_cell.angle_beta   90.00
_cell.angle_gamma   90.00
#
_symmetry.space_group_name_H-M   'P 1'
#
loop_
_entity.id
_entity.type
_entity.pdbx_description
1 polymer ?
#
loop_
_entity_poly.entity_id
_entity_poly.type
_entity_poly.pdbx_seq_one_letter_code
_entity_poly.pdbx_strand_id
1 'polypeptide(L)'
;MNSLKTPKPLLAARMAFPLAASLITVLLGEWIARGALTADTVTSFIFPHAEAYLLAWLFLFLIWLLLDWIFQLPPLSTLGMAVLGCVPCAVNFYTLQLRGEPFLPWDLAQVSEAAGVASAAGIKIQTSMIVTVVVELALMAGSFFLYRGRHKQRWLPRVAGSAATAAALCLLIFGVYLQPAVCQAVGIVADPWMQDRYYRYYGVVTGFMTNLSNLEIDKPDNYSEEAVDAILDNVDESQKFSTSPLYPTSYAATTAKDEQVKKPTIIYVMDESYWDVSELEQYGIKFDTDVSANLHALQQTSAYGRAYSPSFGGGTCDVEFEALTGYSASFLPSGSKPYQQHVTKPMFALPSYLKTQGYQTAAVHCFWAKYWSRDTAYPNLGLDDFISLEDMHGVTKVRKHYWTNGLVTDDSMADQIIGQYEKMKASSDEPVFLHAVTMQNHTNYNKDNYPDDQRVKVLEHPAGMKASTVGALEDFATGIRDADAMMGKLTAYFSQVDEPVILVFWGDHYNPIDSNYDVYTTTGYASDSSADPRLHQTTLLLWSNYSDAQVDLGTIAAYDISPVMMNLYGLQQPLYFQFLNRQLRVASRACTRGVTMNLDGTTTLEPTEFQQRWTQEHWMLQYDLMFGKGYALTRMGLESVAEPAKGK
;
A
#
# COMPACT_ATOMS: atom_id res chain seq x y z
N MET A 1 -12.44 50.62 -44.28
CA MET A 1 -11.20 50.01 -43.71
C MET A 1 -11.17 48.54 -44.12
N ASN A 2 -10.31 48.23 -45.11
CA ASN A 2 -10.14 46.88 -45.64
C ASN A 2 -9.64 45.94 -44.50
N SER A 3 -10.43 44.95 -44.12
CA SER A 3 -9.96 43.85 -43.27
C SER A 3 -8.91 43.05 -44.06
N LEU A 4 -7.64 43.29 -43.81
CA LEU A 4 -6.56 42.47 -44.33
C LEU A 4 -6.86 41.03 -43.88
N LYS A 5 -7.31 40.18 -44.82
CA LYS A 5 -7.52 38.75 -44.56
C LYS A 5 -6.18 38.16 -44.13
N THR A 6 -6.17 37.49 -42.95
CA THR A 6 -4.99 36.75 -42.46
C THR A 6 -4.46 35.86 -43.60
N PRO A 7 -3.17 35.90 -43.95
CA PRO A 7 -2.60 35.04 -45.00
C PRO A 7 -2.91 33.57 -44.71
N LYS A 8 -3.31 32.81 -45.74
CA LYS A 8 -3.66 31.36 -45.58
C LYS A 8 -2.61 30.54 -44.82
N PRO A 9 -1.28 30.69 -45.09
CA PRO A 9 -0.26 29.94 -44.35
C PRO A 9 -0.20 30.30 -42.85
N LEU A 10 -0.43 31.56 -42.49
CA LEU A 10 -0.46 31.99 -41.09
C LEU A 10 -1.71 31.44 -40.37
N LEU A 11 -2.84 31.38 -41.06
CA LEU A 11 -4.06 30.76 -40.50
C LEU A 11 -3.84 29.26 -40.27
N ALA A 12 -3.26 28.54 -41.23
CA ALA A 12 -2.93 27.14 -41.12
C ALA A 12 -1.95 26.87 -39.95
N ALA A 13 -0.90 27.71 -39.82
CA ALA A 13 0.04 27.61 -38.69
C ALA A 13 -0.65 27.84 -37.34
N ARG A 14 -1.57 28.81 -37.23
CA ARG A 14 -2.36 29.06 -36.03
C ARG A 14 -3.29 27.89 -35.66
N MET A 15 -3.83 27.18 -36.64
CA MET A 15 -4.66 26.00 -36.41
C MET A 15 -3.82 24.77 -36.02
N ALA A 16 -2.64 24.60 -36.60
CA ALA A 16 -1.75 23.47 -36.33
C ALA A 16 -1.01 23.61 -34.99
N PHE A 17 -0.78 24.83 -34.53
CA PHE A 17 0.02 25.07 -33.32
C PHE A 17 -0.51 24.35 -32.06
N PRO A 18 -1.79 24.48 -31.67
CA PRO A 18 -2.28 23.82 -30.46
C PRO A 18 -2.25 22.29 -30.55
N LEU A 19 -2.44 21.74 -31.78
CA LEU A 19 -2.31 20.31 -32.03
C LEU A 19 -0.87 19.80 -31.81
N ALA A 20 0.10 20.54 -32.38
CA ALA A 20 1.51 20.19 -32.23
C ALA A 20 2.03 20.44 -30.80
N ALA A 21 1.66 21.57 -30.19
CA ALA A 21 2.09 21.92 -28.86
C ALA A 21 1.58 20.89 -27.83
N SER A 22 0.29 20.50 -27.88
CA SER A 22 -0.25 19.51 -26.97
C SER A 22 0.41 18.13 -27.12
N LEU A 23 0.73 17.72 -28.39
CA LEU A 23 1.47 16.47 -28.60
C LEU A 23 2.89 16.53 -28.01
N ILE A 24 3.60 17.66 -28.24
CA ILE A 24 4.93 17.88 -27.66
C ILE A 24 4.85 17.83 -26.12
N THR A 25 3.86 18.48 -25.51
CA THR A 25 3.66 18.47 -24.04
C THR A 25 3.44 17.06 -23.50
N VAL A 26 2.63 16.21 -24.17
CA VAL A 26 2.47 14.80 -23.79
C VAL A 26 3.81 14.07 -23.79
N LEU A 27 4.59 14.20 -24.89
CA LEU A 27 5.89 13.52 -24.99
C LEU A 27 6.92 14.02 -23.97
N LEU A 28 6.92 15.33 -23.69
CA LEU A 28 7.77 15.92 -22.66
C LEU A 28 7.37 15.44 -21.25
N GLY A 29 6.07 15.34 -20.97
CA GLY A 29 5.56 14.78 -19.73
C GLY A 29 6.01 13.33 -19.53
N GLU A 30 5.87 12.49 -20.56
CA GLU A 30 6.33 11.09 -20.51
C GLU A 30 7.85 10.99 -20.35
N TRP A 31 8.60 11.90 -20.96
CA TRP A 31 10.05 11.95 -20.74
C TRP A 31 10.39 12.27 -19.28
N ILE A 32 9.69 13.21 -18.67
CA ILE A 32 9.86 13.49 -17.23
C ILE A 32 9.51 12.25 -16.41
N ALA A 33 8.33 11.69 -16.62
CA ALA A 33 7.79 10.59 -15.81
C ALA A 33 8.68 9.33 -15.83
N ARG A 34 9.38 9.09 -16.95
CA ARG A 34 10.25 7.92 -17.15
C ARG A 34 11.73 8.20 -16.91
N GLY A 35 12.11 9.48 -16.77
CA GLY A 35 13.53 9.90 -16.72
C GLY A 35 14.25 9.82 -18.07
N ALA A 36 13.84 8.93 -18.98
CA ALA A 36 14.39 8.79 -20.34
C ALA A 36 13.30 8.34 -21.33
N LEU A 37 13.38 8.84 -22.58
CA LEU A 37 12.62 8.33 -23.72
C LEU A 37 13.61 7.61 -24.66
N THR A 38 13.67 6.29 -24.52
CA THR A 38 14.50 5.43 -25.39
C THR A 38 13.69 4.91 -26.57
N ALA A 39 14.35 4.36 -27.58
CA ALA A 39 13.66 3.67 -28.67
C ALA A 39 12.80 2.51 -28.15
N ASP A 40 13.29 1.78 -27.15
CA ASP A 40 12.56 0.72 -26.49
C ASP A 40 11.29 1.25 -25.79
N THR A 41 11.38 2.37 -25.06
CA THR A 41 10.19 3.02 -24.46
C THR A 41 9.11 3.30 -25.49
N VAL A 42 9.51 3.80 -26.66
CA VAL A 42 8.56 4.15 -27.72
C VAL A 42 7.94 2.90 -28.35
N THR A 43 8.75 1.87 -28.63
CA THR A 43 8.28 0.66 -29.32
C THR A 43 7.57 -0.33 -28.41
N SER A 44 7.95 -0.41 -27.13
CA SER A 44 7.40 -1.40 -26.19
C SER A 44 6.21 -0.86 -25.38
N PHE A 45 6.10 0.47 -25.21
CA PHE A 45 5.05 1.07 -24.39
C PHE A 45 4.17 2.06 -25.15
N ILE A 46 4.73 3.05 -25.84
CA ILE A 46 3.91 4.14 -26.45
C ILE A 46 3.16 3.65 -27.69
N PHE A 47 3.82 3.00 -28.63
CA PHE A 47 3.16 2.52 -29.85
C PHE A 47 2.12 1.43 -29.61
N PRO A 48 2.38 0.40 -28.77
CA PRO A 48 1.38 -0.62 -28.49
C PRO A 48 0.11 -0.09 -27.79
N HIS A 49 0.20 1.07 -27.11
CA HIS A 49 -0.89 1.70 -26.38
C HIS A 49 -1.16 3.13 -26.87
N ALA A 50 -1.02 3.35 -28.19
CA ALA A 50 -1.16 4.68 -28.80
C ALA A 50 -2.51 5.35 -28.51
N GLU A 51 -3.59 4.57 -28.32
CA GLU A 51 -4.92 5.04 -27.95
C GLU A 51 -4.91 5.86 -26.66
N ALA A 52 -4.19 5.43 -25.64
CA ALA A 52 -4.08 6.13 -24.37
C ALA A 52 -3.36 7.48 -24.51
N TYR A 53 -2.29 7.51 -25.28
CA TYR A 53 -1.54 8.75 -25.56
C TYR A 53 -2.31 9.70 -26.46
N LEU A 54 -3.14 9.18 -27.37
CA LEU A 54 -4.06 9.99 -28.17
C LEU A 54 -5.15 10.62 -27.31
N LEU A 55 -5.67 9.91 -26.30
CA LEU A 55 -6.61 10.47 -25.33
C LEU A 55 -5.96 11.56 -24.48
N ALA A 56 -4.75 11.35 -23.98
CA ALA A 56 -3.98 12.37 -23.25
C ALA A 56 -3.73 13.61 -24.14
N TRP A 57 -3.35 13.40 -25.39
CA TRP A 57 -3.18 14.47 -26.36
C TRP A 57 -4.47 15.25 -26.60
N LEU A 58 -5.59 14.56 -26.83
CA LEU A 58 -6.90 15.17 -27.01
C LEU A 58 -7.32 15.97 -25.78
N PHE A 59 -7.09 15.44 -24.58
CA PHE A 59 -7.39 16.11 -23.33
C PHE A 59 -6.62 17.44 -23.23
N LEU A 60 -5.29 17.43 -23.42
CA LEU A 60 -4.47 18.64 -23.35
C LEU A 60 -4.80 19.63 -24.47
N PHE A 61 -5.11 19.14 -25.66
CA PHE A 61 -5.56 19.99 -26.79
C PHE A 61 -6.88 20.71 -26.45
N LEU A 62 -7.86 20.01 -25.86
CA LEU A 62 -9.13 20.62 -25.45
C LEU A 62 -8.93 21.63 -24.31
N ILE A 63 -8.03 21.34 -23.37
CA ILE A 63 -7.62 22.29 -22.31
C ILE A 63 -7.06 23.57 -22.95
N TRP A 64 -6.11 23.43 -23.90
CA TRP A 64 -5.55 24.61 -24.58
C TRP A 64 -6.64 25.43 -25.28
N LEU A 65 -7.55 24.78 -26.01
CA LEU A 65 -8.66 25.45 -26.69
C LEU A 65 -9.59 26.15 -25.72
N LEU A 66 -9.97 25.49 -24.61
CA LEU A 66 -10.85 26.07 -23.61
C LEU A 66 -10.24 27.33 -22.98
N LEU A 67 -8.97 27.27 -22.62
CA LEU A 67 -8.23 28.41 -22.07
C LEU A 67 -8.10 29.55 -23.09
N ASP A 68 -7.87 29.23 -24.40
CA ASP A 68 -7.81 30.24 -25.44
C ASP A 68 -9.17 30.90 -25.72
N TRP A 69 -10.27 30.15 -25.66
CA TRP A 69 -11.60 30.73 -25.75
C TRP A 69 -11.91 31.65 -24.57
N ILE A 70 -11.52 31.27 -23.35
CA ILE A 70 -11.78 32.04 -22.13
C ILE A 70 -10.92 33.30 -22.08
N PHE A 71 -9.60 33.18 -22.23
CA PHE A 71 -8.65 34.25 -21.96
C PHE A 71 -8.26 35.03 -23.22
N GLN A 72 -8.31 34.37 -24.40
CA GLN A 72 -7.80 34.89 -25.68
C GLN A 72 -6.33 35.33 -25.59
N LEU A 73 -5.55 34.62 -24.81
CA LEU A 73 -4.14 34.78 -24.55
C LEU A 73 -3.40 33.47 -24.81
N PRO A 74 -3.05 33.14 -26.08
CA PRO A 74 -2.40 31.88 -26.42
C PRO A 74 -1.18 31.51 -25.55
N PRO A 75 -0.30 32.46 -25.14
CA PRO A 75 0.78 32.13 -24.23
C PRO A 75 0.28 31.60 -22.86
N LEU A 76 -0.80 32.18 -22.34
CA LEU A 76 -1.40 31.71 -21.08
C LEU A 76 -2.07 30.33 -21.26
N SER A 77 -2.69 30.10 -22.42
CA SER A 77 -3.28 28.81 -22.77
C SER A 77 -2.20 27.72 -22.90
N THR A 78 -1.05 28.06 -23.47
CA THR A 78 0.10 27.17 -23.59
C THR A 78 0.70 26.88 -22.20
N LEU A 79 0.84 27.90 -21.35
CA LEU A 79 1.30 27.70 -19.98
C LEU A 79 0.36 26.79 -19.16
N GLY A 80 -0.96 27.05 -19.21
CA GLY A 80 -1.94 26.25 -18.49
C GLY A 80 -1.95 24.78 -18.94
N MET A 81 -1.85 24.54 -20.25
CA MET A 81 -1.71 23.20 -20.80
C MET A 81 -0.40 22.53 -20.33
N ALA A 82 0.74 23.23 -20.39
CA ALA A 82 2.03 22.72 -19.96
C ALA A 82 2.04 22.35 -18.46
N VAL A 83 1.45 23.18 -17.62
CA VAL A 83 1.32 22.89 -16.17
C VAL A 83 0.52 21.61 -15.95
N LEU A 84 -0.65 21.48 -16.59
CA LEU A 84 -1.49 20.30 -16.42
C LEU A 84 -0.90 19.03 -17.06
N GLY A 85 -0.08 19.15 -18.09
CA GLY A 85 0.57 18.01 -18.74
C GLY A 85 1.88 17.57 -18.09
N CYS A 86 2.70 18.51 -17.58
CA CYS A 86 4.06 18.20 -17.13
C CYS A 86 4.20 18.13 -15.61
N VAL A 87 3.45 18.93 -14.83
CA VAL A 87 3.57 18.90 -13.35
C VAL A 87 3.14 17.56 -12.76
N PRO A 88 1.99 16.96 -13.15
CA PRO A 88 1.64 15.61 -12.69
C PRO A 88 2.71 14.57 -13.04
N CYS A 89 3.35 14.68 -14.21
CA CYS A 89 4.42 13.77 -14.61
C CYS A 89 5.68 13.93 -13.75
N ALA A 90 6.02 15.17 -13.35
CA ALA A 90 7.14 15.41 -12.44
C ALA A 90 6.84 14.89 -11.03
N VAL A 91 5.62 15.10 -10.53
CA VAL A 91 5.18 14.51 -9.24
C VAL A 91 5.25 12.99 -9.33
N ASN A 92 4.69 12.39 -10.39
CA ASN A 92 4.72 10.93 -10.61
C ASN A 92 6.14 10.35 -10.60
N PHE A 93 7.11 11.04 -11.21
CA PHE A 93 8.51 10.61 -11.18
C PHE A 93 9.04 10.47 -9.75
N TYR A 94 8.79 11.46 -8.90
CA TYR A 94 9.27 11.43 -7.51
C TYR A 94 8.46 10.49 -6.63
N THR A 95 7.15 10.38 -6.80
CA THR A 95 6.33 9.44 -6.03
C THR A 95 6.74 8.00 -6.30
N LEU A 96 7.02 7.64 -7.56
CA LEU A 96 7.56 6.32 -7.91
C LEU A 96 8.93 6.05 -7.27
N GLN A 97 9.82 7.05 -7.18
CA GLN A 97 11.12 6.88 -6.54
C GLN A 97 11.06 6.78 -5.02
N LEU A 98 10.14 7.49 -4.39
CA LEU A 98 10.07 7.61 -2.93
C LEU A 98 9.22 6.51 -2.29
N ARG A 99 8.18 6.07 -2.95
CA ARG A 99 7.22 5.11 -2.38
C ARG A 99 6.84 3.95 -3.31
N GLY A 100 7.47 3.86 -4.50
CA GLY A 100 7.19 2.78 -5.46
C GLY A 100 5.83 2.85 -6.17
N GLU A 101 5.03 3.89 -5.91
CA GLU A 101 3.70 4.06 -6.49
C GLU A 101 3.58 5.32 -7.33
N PRO A 102 2.75 5.33 -8.40
CA PRO A 102 2.54 6.50 -9.22
C PRO A 102 1.75 7.59 -8.49
N PHE A 103 1.69 8.78 -9.10
CA PHE A 103 0.86 9.87 -8.64
C PHE A 103 -0.62 9.60 -8.95
N LEU A 104 -1.42 9.40 -7.91
CA LEU A 104 -2.82 9.00 -7.97
C LEU A 104 -3.76 10.18 -7.62
N PRO A 105 -5.03 10.17 -8.07
CA PRO A 105 -5.95 11.29 -7.83
C PRO A 105 -6.13 11.68 -6.35
N TRP A 106 -6.12 10.73 -5.46
CA TRP A 106 -6.25 10.97 -4.01
C TRP A 106 -5.00 11.57 -3.37
N ASP A 107 -3.83 11.51 -4.02
CA ASP A 107 -2.63 12.21 -3.54
C ASP A 107 -2.80 13.73 -3.55
N LEU A 108 -3.76 14.26 -4.30
CA LEU A 108 -4.11 15.68 -4.26
C LEU A 108 -4.54 16.15 -2.85
N ALA A 109 -5.12 15.27 -2.05
CA ALA A 109 -5.48 15.58 -0.67
C ALA A 109 -4.26 15.68 0.26
N GLN A 110 -3.10 15.16 -0.15
CA GLN A 110 -1.89 15.01 0.66
C GLN A 110 -0.73 15.91 0.23
N VAL A 111 -0.99 16.92 -0.59
CA VAL A 111 0.06 17.83 -1.12
C VAL A 111 0.88 18.50 0.00
N SER A 112 0.28 18.78 1.16
CA SER A 112 1.00 19.35 2.30
C SER A 112 2.00 18.39 2.94
N GLU A 113 1.68 17.10 3.00
CA GLU A 113 2.57 16.05 3.52
C GLU A 113 3.70 15.76 2.54
N ALA A 114 3.36 15.65 1.24
CA ALA A 114 4.33 15.45 0.18
C ALA A 114 5.40 16.56 0.13
N ALA A 115 5.03 17.81 0.41
CA ALA A 115 5.96 18.93 0.47
C ALA A 115 6.98 18.80 1.63
N GLY A 116 6.56 18.26 2.78
CA GLY A 116 7.43 17.96 3.92
C GLY A 116 8.46 16.87 3.59
N VAL A 117 7.99 15.77 3.00
CA VAL A 117 8.84 14.65 2.57
C VAL A 117 9.81 15.10 1.46
N ALA A 118 9.34 15.86 0.48
CA ALA A 118 10.15 16.36 -0.61
C ALA A 118 11.33 17.22 -0.14
N SER A 119 11.14 18.04 0.89
CA SER A 119 12.20 18.89 1.44
C SER A 119 13.29 18.08 2.14
N ALA A 120 12.94 16.94 2.74
CA ALA A 120 13.86 16.05 3.45
C ALA A 120 14.56 15.04 2.52
N ALA A 121 13.91 14.65 1.42
CA ALA A 121 14.38 13.62 0.51
C ALA A 121 15.52 14.05 -0.45
N GLY A 122 15.99 15.30 -0.39
CA GLY A 122 17.12 15.77 -1.21
C GLY A 122 16.83 15.67 -2.72
N ILE A 123 15.66 16.08 -3.15
CA ILE A 123 15.17 15.98 -4.54
C ILE A 123 16.18 16.58 -5.53
N LYS A 124 16.65 15.78 -6.49
CA LYS A 124 17.54 16.21 -7.56
C LYS A 124 16.74 16.52 -8.82
N ILE A 125 16.83 17.74 -9.34
CA ILE A 125 16.18 18.12 -10.59
C ILE A 125 16.79 17.33 -11.76
N GLN A 126 15.93 16.65 -12.51
CA GLN A 126 16.33 15.85 -13.68
C GLN A 126 16.58 16.74 -14.89
N THR A 127 17.51 16.31 -15.77
CA THR A 127 17.78 16.98 -17.05
C THR A 127 16.52 17.09 -17.92
N SER A 128 15.67 16.05 -17.93
CA SER A 128 14.38 16.05 -18.62
C SER A 128 13.47 17.20 -18.19
N MET A 129 13.43 17.52 -16.89
CA MET A 129 12.63 18.64 -16.37
C MET A 129 13.16 19.98 -16.83
N ILE A 130 14.48 20.19 -16.80
CA ILE A 130 15.10 21.44 -17.27
C ILE A 130 14.82 21.65 -18.77
N VAL A 131 15.03 20.62 -19.57
CA VAL A 131 14.77 20.69 -21.03
C VAL A 131 13.29 20.93 -21.30
N THR A 132 12.40 20.27 -20.58
CA THR A 132 10.95 20.49 -20.71
C THR A 132 10.58 21.94 -20.43
N VAL A 133 11.08 22.54 -19.36
CA VAL A 133 10.82 23.96 -19.06
C VAL A 133 11.31 24.85 -20.18
N VAL A 134 12.50 24.61 -20.75
CA VAL A 134 13.04 25.38 -21.87
C VAL A 134 12.16 25.26 -23.13
N VAL A 135 11.72 24.03 -23.46
CA VAL A 135 10.87 23.78 -24.64
C VAL A 135 9.49 24.41 -24.45
N GLU A 136 8.88 24.28 -23.27
CA GLU A 136 7.57 24.89 -23.01
C GLU A 136 7.62 26.43 -23.02
N LEU A 137 8.70 27.02 -22.52
CA LEU A 137 8.93 28.48 -22.65
C LEU A 137 9.10 28.89 -24.11
N ALA A 138 9.76 28.07 -24.94
CA ALA A 138 9.88 28.31 -26.36
C ALA A 138 8.53 28.20 -27.09
N LEU A 139 7.69 27.20 -26.72
CA LEU A 139 6.32 27.08 -27.23
C LEU A 139 5.46 28.28 -26.81
N MET A 140 5.57 28.72 -25.58
CA MET A 140 4.87 29.89 -25.08
C MET A 140 5.29 31.16 -25.82
N ALA A 141 6.58 31.38 -26.05
CA ALA A 141 7.10 32.49 -26.85
C ALA A 141 6.66 32.37 -28.31
N GLY A 142 6.74 31.16 -28.89
CA GLY A 142 6.25 30.86 -30.24
C GLY A 142 4.77 31.20 -30.41
N SER A 143 3.95 30.84 -29.43
CA SER A 143 2.52 31.20 -29.43
C SER A 143 2.30 32.72 -29.40
N PHE A 144 3.09 33.46 -28.61
CA PHE A 144 3.03 34.91 -28.56
C PHE A 144 3.29 35.53 -29.93
N PHE A 145 4.36 35.14 -30.63
CA PHE A 145 4.69 35.67 -31.93
C PHE A 145 3.70 35.23 -33.02
N LEU A 146 3.28 33.97 -33.02
CA LEU A 146 2.36 33.41 -33.99
C LEU A 146 0.97 34.08 -33.95
N TYR A 147 0.48 34.36 -32.74
CA TYR A 147 -0.83 34.96 -32.56
C TYR A 147 -0.80 36.49 -32.42
N ARG A 148 0.37 37.11 -32.50
CA ARG A 148 0.51 38.56 -32.48
C ARG A 148 -0.37 39.20 -33.57
N GLY A 149 -1.18 40.19 -33.18
CA GLY A 149 -2.12 40.87 -34.08
C GLY A 149 -3.40 40.10 -34.39
N ARG A 150 -3.67 38.98 -33.69
CA ARG A 150 -4.98 38.30 -33.71
C ARG A 150 -6.02 39.24 -33.10
N HIS A 151 -7.13 39.46 -33.84
CA HIS A 151 -8.26 40.20 -33.31
C HIS A 151 -8.98 39.39 -32.22
N LYS A 152 -9.31 40.04 -31.12
CA LYS A 152 -10.11 39.40 -30.08
C LYS A 152 -11.50 39.05 -30.63
N GLN A 153 -11.94 37.84 -30.33
CA GLN A 153 -13.27 37.35 -30.69
C GLN A 153 -14.35 38.13 -29.95
N ARG A 154 -15.49 38.35 -30.60
CA ARG A 154 -16.70 38.90 -29.97
C ARG A 154 -17.17 37.94 -28.86
N TRP A 155 -17.96 38.48 -27.91
CA TRP A 155 -18.39 37.70 -26.76
C TRP A 155 -19.22 36.45 -27.13
N LEU A 156 -20.13 36.53 -28.12
CA LEU A 156 -20.96 35.39 -28.53
C LEU A 156 -20.15 34.20 -29.06
N PRO A 157 -19.21 34.33 -30.04
CA PRO A 157 -18.35 33.23 -30.45
C PRO A 157 -17.48 32.69 -29.30
N ARG A 158 -17.05 33.55 -28.38
CA ARG A 158 -16.28 33.14 -27.20
C ARG A 158 -17.08 32.22 -26.31
N VAL A 159 -18.30 32.63 -25.90
CA VAL A 159 -19.18 31.83 -25.07
C VAL A 159 -19.54 30.52 -25.76
N ALA A 160 -19.91 30.58 -27.05
CA ALA A 160 -20.22 29.36 -27.81
C ALA A 160 -19.03 28.43 -27.96
N GLY A 161 -17.82 28.95 -28.23
CA GLY A 161 -16.60 28.16 -28.32
C GLY A 161 -16.20 27.57 -26.97
N SER A 162 -16.25 28.36 -25.90
CA SER A 162 -16.00 27.86 -24.55
C SER A 162 -16.98 26.75 -24.15
N ALA A 163 -18.28 26.95 -24.42
CA ALA A 163 -19.31 25.96 -24.08
C ALA A 163 -19.14 24.65 -24.87
N ALA A 164 -18.87 24.77 -26.18
CA ALA A 164 -18.64 23.60 -27.04
C ALA A 164 -17.38 22.83 -26.63
N THR A 165 -16.28 23.54 -26.32
CA THR A 165 -15.03 22.90 -25.88
C THR A 165 -15.18 22.30 -24.49
N ALA A 166 -15.88 22.98 -23.56
CA ALA A 166 -16.20 22.43 -22.25
C ALA A 166 -17.09 21.18 -22.35
N ALA A 167 -18.10 21.20 -23.23
CA ALA A 167 -18.93 20.01 -23.47
C ALA A 167 -18.12 18.84 -24.06
N ALA A 168 -17.20 19.10 -24.99
CA ALA A 168 -16.30 18.07 -25.51
C ALA A 168 -15.36 17.52 -24.42
N LEU A 169 -14.85 18.39 -23.55
CA LEU A 169 -14.01 17.98 -22.42
C LEU A 169 -14.82 17.16 -21.40
N CYS A 170 -16.02 17.59 -21.06
CA CYS A 170 -16.94 16.82 -20.21
C CYS A 170 -17.26 15.44 -20.82
N LEU A 171 -17.53 15.39 -22.13
CA LEU A 171 -17.77 14.11 -22.82
C LEU A 171 -16.54 13.20 -22.76
N LEU A 172 -15.33 13.74 -22.93
CA LEU A 172 -14.09 12.97 -22.80
C LEU A 172 -13.89 12.47 -21.36
N ILE A 173 -14.12 13.31 -20.36
CA ILE A 173 -13.95 12.93 -18.95
C ILE A 173 -15.04 11.92 -18.53
N PHE A 174 -16.31 12.31 -18.60
CA PHE A 174 -17.44 11.52 -18.07
C PHE A 174 -17.88 10.39 -19.01
N GLY A 175 -17.66 10.52 -20.32
CA GLY A 175 -18.07 9.53 -21.31
C GLY A 175 -16.96 8.55 -21.72
N VAL A 176 -15.69 8.86 -21.43
CA VAL A 176 -14.57 7.97 -21.75
C VAL A 176 -13.78 7.63 -20.48
N TYR A 177 -13.06 8.58 -19.88
CA TYR A 177 -12.14 8.30 -18.78
C TYR A 177 -12.82 7.69 -17.56
N LEU A 178 -14.01 8.16 -17.18
CA LEU A 178 -14.76 7.65 -16.02
C LEU A 178 -15.69 6.46 -16.37
N GLN A 179 -15.52 5.86 -17.55
CA GLN A 179 -16.30 4.69 -17.98
C GLN A 179 -15.37 3.50 -18.20
N PRO A 180 -15.17 2.62 -17.23
CA PRO A 180 -14.26 1.47 -17.34
C PRO A 180 -14.52 0.60 -18.57
N ALA A 181 -15.81 0.36 -18.90
CA ALA A 181 -16.20 -0.42 -20.07
C ALA A 181 -15.78 0.26 -21.39
N VAL A 182 -15.85 1.60 -21.48
CA VAL A 182 -15.40 2.35 -22.65
C VAL A 182 -13.87 2.34 -22.73
N CYS A 183 -13.18 2.53 -21.61
CA CYS A 183 -11.73 2.42 -21.54
C CYS A 183 -11.26 1.05 -22.03
N GLN A 184 -11.87 -0.02 -21.56
CA GLN A 184 -11.57 -1.38 -21.99
C GLN A 184 -11.83 -1.58 -23.50
N ALA A 185 -12.93 -1.05 -24.02
CA ALA A 185 -13.27 -1.15 -25.44
C ALA A 185 -12.27 -0.42 -26.37
N VAL A 186 -11.57 0.60 -25.86
CA VAL A 186 -10.51 1.32 -26.57
C VAL A 186 -9.10 0.83 -26.21
N GLY A 187 -8.95 -0.34 -25.56
CA GLY A 187 -7.67 -0.98 -25.27
C GLY A 187 -7.02 -0.59 -23.95
N ILE A 188 -7.66 0.25 -23.13
CA ILE A 188 -7.15 0.63 -21.80
C ILE A 188 -7.75 -0.31 -20.76
N VAL A 189 -7.02 -1.36 -20.44
CA VAL A 189 -7.44 -2.38 -19.49
C VAL A 189 -6.97 -1.99 -18.09
N ALA A 190 -7.90 -1.86 -17.15
CA ALA A 190 -7.57 -1.55 -15.77
C ALA A 190 -6.62 -2.61 -15.19
N ASP A 191 -5.57 -2.15 -14.52
CA ASP A 191 -4.67 -2.99 -13.73
C ASP A 191 -4.70 -2.49 -12.28
N PRO A 192 -5.69 -2.95 -11.51
CA PRO A 192 -5.87 -2.51 -10.12
C PRO A 192 -4.67 -2.83 -9.24
N TRP A 193 -3.90 -3.83 -9.59
CA TRP A 193 -2.87 -4.44 -8.77
C TRP A 193 -1.48 -3.83 -8.98
N MET A 194 -1.24 -3.25 -10.18
CA MET A 194 0.07 -2.75 -10.60
C MET A 194 -0.06 -1.36 -11.22
N GLN A 195 -0.32 -0.38 -10.39
CA GLN A 195 -0.52 1.00 -10.84
C GLN A 195 0.74 1.59 -11.51
N ASP A 196 1.95 1.19 -11.07
CA ASP A 196 3.20 1.57 -11.73
C ASP A 196 3.26 1.04 -13.18
N ARG A 197 2.88 -0.22 -13.40
CA ARG A 197 2.79 -0.84 -14.73
C ARG A 197 1.69 -0.18 -15.55
N TYR A 198 0.53 0.08 -14.94
CA TYR A 198 -0.59 0.75 -15.59
C TYR A 198 -0.19 2.11 -16.16
N TYR A 199 0.49 2.94 -15.36
CA TYR A 199 1.00 4.24 -15.79
C TYR A 199 2.13 4.12 -16.81
N ARG A 200 2.92 3.06 -16.73
CA ARG A 200 3.97 2.77 -17.71
C ARG A 200 3.40 2.43 -19.09
N TYR A 201 2.27 1.74 -19.15
CA TYR A 201 1.60 1.39 -20.41
C TYR A 201 0.78 2.57 -20.97
N TYR A 202 -0.01 3.20 -20.14
CA TYR A 202 -1.03 4.16 -20.60
C TYR A 202 -0.64 5.63 -20.41
N GLY A 203 0.51 5.92 -19.81
CA GLY A 203 1.00 7.26 -19.53
C GLY A 203 0.33 7.91 -18.31
N VAL A 204 0.99 8.95 -17.78
CA VAL A 204 0.57 9.57 -16.51
C VAL A 204 -0.79 10.27 -16.64
N VAL A 205 -1.01 11.04 -17.71
CA VAL A 205 -2.27 11.79 -17.87
C VAL A 205 -3.46 10.86 -17.98
N THR A 206 -3.38 9.82 -18.81
CA THR A 206 -4.47 8.85 -18.97
C THR A 206 -4.64 8.01 -17.68
N GLY A 207 -3.55 7.51 -17.11
CA GLY A 207 -3.59 6.74 -15.86
C GLY A 207 -4.23 7.53 -14.72
N PHE A 208 -3.87 8.81 -14.56
CA PHE A 208 -4.49 9.67 -13.55
C PHE A 208 -5.98 9.91 -13.81
N MET A 209 -6.35 10.22 -15.05
CA MET A 209 -7.75 10.52 -15.40
C MET A 209 -8.67 9.31 -15.26
N THR A 210 -8.22 8.11 -15.62
CA THR A 210 -9.00 6.88 -15.48
C THR A 210 -9.16 6.46 -14.01
N ASN A 211 -8.14 6.72 -13.17
CA ASN A 211 -8.23 6.44 -11.74
C ASN A 211 -9.19 7.38 -10.98
N LEU A 212 -9.68 8.46 -11.58
CA LEU A 212 -10.75 9.27 -10.98
C LEU A 212 -12.05 8.49 -10.78
N SER A 213 -12.31 7.43 -11.57
CA SER A 213 -13.45 6.53 -11.37
C SER A 213 -13.35 5.72 -10.07
N ASN A 214 -12.15 5.55 -9.53
CA ASN A 214 -11.88 4.77 -8.32
C ASN A 214 -12.01 5.60 -7.02
N LEU A 215 -12.58 6.80 -7.07
CA LEU A 215 -12.81 7.62 -5.88
C LEU A 215 -14.08 7.22 -5.11
N GLU A 216 -15.00 6.50 -5.74
CA GLU A 216 -16.25 6.05 -5.11
C GLU A 216 -16.08 4.63 -4.54
N ILE A 217 -16.67 4.42 -3.37
CA ILE A 217 -16.77 3.12 -2.73
C ILE A 217 -18.07 2.45 -3.19
N ASP A 218 -17.94 1.33 -3.86
CA ASP A 218 -19.10 0.57 -4.33
C ASP A 218 -19.87 -0.02 -3.14
N LYS A 219 -21.12 0.38 -3.03
CA LYS A 219 -22.03 -0.20 -2.03
C LYS A 219 -22.36 -1.64 -2.42
N PRO A 220 -22.25 -2.63 -1.49
CA PRO A 220 -22.65 -3.99 -1.78
C PRO A 220 -24.13 -4.09 -2.20
N ASP A 221 -24.43 -4.95 -3.16
CA ASP A 221 -25.80 -5.25 -3.56
C ASP A 221 -26.61 -5.77 -2.36
N ASN A 222 -27.84 -5.32 -2.26
CA ASN A 222 -28.77 -5.71 -1.18
C ASN A 222 -28.30 -5.38 0.25
N TYR A 223 -27.37 -4.40 0.43
CA TYR A 223 -26.96 -3.98 1.75
C TYR A 223 -28.15 -3.47 2.58
N SER A 224 -28.45 -4.13 3.65
CA SER A 224 -29.50 -3.81 4.64
C SER A 224 -29.14 -4.39 6.01
N GLU A 225 -29.88 -3.98 7.06
CA GLU A 225 -29.76 -4.53 8.41
C GLU A 225 -30.01 -6.03 8.42
N GLU A 226 -31.07 -6.48 7.77
CA GLU A 226 -31.43 -7.89 7.69
C GLU A 226 -30.36 -8.74 6.99
N ALA A 227 -29.67 -8.18 5.97
CA ALA A 227 -28.59 -8.88 5.29
C ALA A 227 -27.36 -9.02 6.18
N VAL A 228 -26.98 -7.99 6.91
CA VAL A 228 -25.87 -8.00 7.87
C VAL A 228 -26.16 -8.96 9.03
N ASP A 229 -27.36 -8.89 9.60
CA ASP A 229 -27.79 -9.78 10.68
C ASP A 229 -27.80 -11.24 10.24
N ALA A 230 -28.30 -11.53 9.05
CA ALA A 230 -28.33 -12.91 8.52
C ALA A 230 -26.92 -13.52 8.38
N ILE A 231 -25.91 -12.71 8.01
CA ILE A 231 -24.52 -13.17 7.96
C ILE A 231 -24.02 -13.48 9.38
N LEU A 232 -24.26 -12.58 10.34
CA LEU A 232 -23.78 -12.75 11.72
C LEU A 232 -24.56 -13.83 12.49
N ASP A 233 -25.84 -14.02 12.24
CA ASP A 233 -26.65 -15.10 12.81
C ASP A 233 -26.12 -16.47 12.39
N ASN A 234 -25.73 -16.64 11.12
CA ASN A 234 -25.11 -17.85 10.63
C ASN A 234 -23.81 -18.19 11.39
N VAL A 235 -23.04 -17.18 11.80
CA VAL A 235 -21.82 -17.36 12.59
C VAL A 235 -22.19 -17.80 14.01
N ASP A 236 -23.09 -17.08 14.64
CA ASP A 236 -23.53 -17.32 16.02
C ASP A 236 -24.17 -18.72 16.18
N GLU A 237 -25.04 -19.13 15.25
CA GLU A 237 -25.61 -20.48 15.24
C GLU A 237 -24.56 -21.58 15.05
N SER A 238 -23.51 -21.32 14.25
CA SER A 238 -22.46 -22.32 14.02
C SER A 238 -21.58 -22.55 15.24
N GLN A 239 -21.44 -21.58 16.13
CA GLN A 239 -20.71 -21.74 17.38
C GLN A 239 -21.44 -22.68 18.34
N LYS A 240 -22.76 -22.79 18.28
CA LYS A 240 -23.53 -23.77 19.05
C LYS A 240 -23.18 -25.22 18.66
N PHE A 241 -22.60 -25.42 17.48
CA PHE A 241 -22.25 -26.74 16.95
C PHE A 241 -20.74 -27.06 16.89
N SER A 242 -19.86 -26.10 17.18
CA SER A 242 -18.41 -26.29 17.10
C SER A 242 -17.68 -25.68 18.30
N THR A 243 -17.36 -26.53 19.27
CA THR A 243 -16.46 -26.21 20.38
C THR A 243 -15.00 -26.42 20.03
N SER A 244 -14.68 -26.80 18.78
CA SER A 244 -13.32 -27.06 18.36
C SER A 244 -12.65 -25.79 17.87
N PRO A 245 -11.49 -25.38 18.42
CA PRO A 245 -10.66 -24.33 17.84
C PRO A 245 -10.21 -24.71 16.42
N LEU A 246 -9.82 -23.72 15.62
CA LEU A 246 -9.32 -23.91 14.25
C LEU A 246 -8.14 -24.88 14.17
N TYR A 247 -7.34 -24.90 15.22
CA TYR A 247 -6.13 -25.70 15.35
C TYR A 247 -6.20 -26.60 16.59
N PRO A 248 -5.39 -27.66 16.69
CA PRO A 248 -5.47 -28.63 17.76
C PRO A 248 -5.38 -28.00 19.16
N THR A 249 -6.17 -28.51 20.04
CA THR A 249 -6.62 -28.00 21.32
C THR A 249 -5.57 -27.83 22.45
N SER A 250 -4.28 -28.04 22.20
CA SER A 250 -3.25 -27.88 23.23
C SER A 250 -3.11 -26.43 23.73
N TYR A 251 -3.36 -25.45 22.86
CA TYR A 251 -3.36 -24.03 23.23
C TYR A 251 -4.59 -23.63 24.07
N ALA A 252 -5.78 -24.04 23.65
CA ALA A 252 -7.03 -23.71 24.34
C ALA A 252 -7.19 -24.42 25.69
N ALA A 253 -6.61 -25.60 25.88
CA ALA A 253 -6.74 -26.38 27.08
C ALA A 253 -6.01 -25.77 28.30
N THR A 254 -5.00 -24.93 28.06
CA THR A 254 -4.25 -24.26 29.13
C THR A 254 -5.00 -23.04 29.69
N THR A 255 -5.83 -22.39 28.87
CA THR A 255 -6.56 -21.17 29.24
C THR A 255 -7.97 -21.42 29.79
N ALA A 256 -8.58 -22.56 29.50
CA ALA A 256 -9.98 -22.86 29.87
C ALA A 256 -10.18 -23.43 31.31
N LYS A 257 -9.12 -23.69 32.04
CA LYS A 257 -9.21 -24.38 33.34
C LYS A 257 -9.19 -23.50 34.58
N ASP A 258 -8.82 -22.23 34.46
CA ASP A 258 -8.84 -21.30 35.58
C ASP A 258 -9.67 -20.06 35.23
N GLU A 259 -10.80 -19.87 35.90
CA GLU A 259 -11.66 -18.67 35.82
C GLU A 259 -10.95 -17.36 36.26
N GLN A 260 -9.65 -17.41 36.52
CA GLN A 260 -8.80 -16.29 36.92
C GLN A 260 -7.57 -16.10 36.04
N VAL A 261 -7.54 -16.62 34.80
CA VAL A 261 -6.41 -16.36 33.89
C VAL A 261 -6.36 -14.89 33.58
N LYS A 262 -5.28 -14.21 33.98
CA LYS A 262 -5.00 -12.83 33.59
C LYS A 262 -5.05 -12.75 32.06
N LYS A 263 -5.73 -11.72 31.52
CA LYS A 263 -5.71 -11.44 30.09
C LYS A 263 -4.26 -11.24 29.66
N PRO A 264 -3.80 -11.87 28.56
CA PRO A 264 -2.40 -11.77 28.15
C PRO A 264 -2.09 -10.37 27.64
N THR A 265 -0.88 -9.90 27.90
CA THR A 265 -0.28 -8.83 27.11
C THR A 265 -0.08 -9.30 25.67
N ILE A 266 -0.39 -8.46 24.69
CA ILE A 266 -0.30 -8.79 23.26
C ILE A 266 0.66 -7.81 22.59
N ILE A 267 1.75 -8.33 22.05
CA ILE A 267 2.79 -7.57 21.33
C ILE A 267 2.71 -7.93 19.85
N TYR A 268 2.38 -6.97 19.01
CA TYR A 268 2.39 -7.09 17.55
C TYR A 268 3.64 -6.43 17.00
N VAL A 269 4.41 -7.15 16.21
CA VAL A 269 5.61 -6.66 15.53
C VAL A 269 5.46 -6.94 14.05
N MET A 270 5.21 -5.90 13.27
CA MET A 270 5.27 -5.95 11.81
C MET A 270 6.65 -5.50 11.39
N ASP A 271 7.40 -6.38 10.75
CA ASP A 271 8.78 -6.14 10.37
C ASP A 271 8.91 -5.82 8.88
N GLU A 272 9.63 -4.75 8.61
CA GLU A 272 9.84 -4.24 7.25
C GLU A 272 10.50 -5.28 6.35
N SER A 273 9.77 -5.70 5.33
CA SER A 273 10.25 -6.61 4.27
C SER A 273 10.70 -8.00 4.77
N TYR A 274 10.23 -8.44 5.94
CA TYR A 274 10.69 -9.69 6.54
C TYR A 274 10.03 -10.92 5.92
N TRP A 275 10.86 -11.75 5.32
CA TRP A 275 10.54 -13.13 4.94
C TRP A 275 11.79 -14.00 5.11
N ASP A 276 11.62 -15.28 5.30
CA ASP A 276 12.74 -16.20 5.52
C ASP A 276 13.56 -16.39 4.25
N VAL A 277 14.60 -15.56 4.10
CA VAL A 277 15.48 -15.57 2.92
C VAL A 277 16.29 -16.85 2.79
N SER A 278 16.41 -17.66 3.86
CA SER A 278 17.06 -18.97 3.81
C SER A 278 16.30 -19.96 2.92
N GLU A 279 15.03 -19.70 2.59
CA GLU A 279 14.30 -20.48 1.58
C GLU A 279 15.01 -20.49 0.22
N LEU A 280 15.79 -19.47 -0.11
CA LEU A 280 16.59 -19.42 -1.33
C LEU A 280 17.70 -20.47 -1.38
N GLU A 281 18.06 -21.08 -0.25
CA GLU A 281 19.07 -22.16 -0.22
C GLU A 281 18.63 -23.36 -1.05
N GLN A 282 17.33 -23.64 -1.09
CA GLN A 282 16.77 -24.70 -1.94
C GLN A 282 16.86 -24.38 -3.45
N TYR A 283 17.18 -23.12 -3.78
CA TYR A 283 17.30 -22.59 -5.14
C TYR A 283 18.77 -22.22 -5.50
N GLY A 284 19.73 -22.76 -4.76
CA GLY A 284 21.15 -22.65 -5.07
C GLY A 284 21.87 -21.42 -4.52
N ILE A 285 21.26 -20.72 -3.57
CA ILE A 285 21.94 -19.73 -2.74
C ILE A 285 22.56 -20.45 -1.54
N LYS A 286 23.69 -19.95 -1.04
CA LYS A 286 24.27 -20.39 0.22
C LYS A 286 24.82 -19.19 0.97
N PHE A 287 24.33 -18.98 2.16
CA PHE A 287 24.83 -17.95 3.06
C PHE A 287 25.97 -18.45 3.94
N ASP A 288 26.76 -17.53 4.49
CA ASP A 288 27.86 -17.85 5.43
C ASP A 288 27.36 -18.13 6.86
N THR A 289 26.07 -17.87 7.14
CA THR A 289 25.42 -18.09 8.44
C THR A 289 23.96 -18.47 8.23
N ASP A 290 23.34 -19.07 9.24
CA ASP A 290 21.88 -19.18 9.30
C ASP A 290 21.30 -17.79 9.57
N VAL A 291 20.62 -17.25 8.58
CA VAL A 291 20.10 -15.87 8.59
C VAL A 291 18.86 -15.73 9.49
N SER A 292 18.11 -16.82 9.67
CA SER A 292 16.85 -16.88 10.41
C SER A 292 16.89 -17.87 11.59
N ALA A 293 18.02 -17.93 12.29
CA ALA A 293 18.27 -18.93 13.33
C ALA A 293 17.26 -18.91 14.49
N ASN A 294 16.85 -17.72 14.94
CA ASN A 294 15.83 -17.57 16.00
C ASN A 294 14.45 -18.00 15.50
N LEU A 295 14.06 -17.61 14.27
CA LEU A 295 12.81 -18.05 13.66
C LEU A 295 12.75 -19.59 13.61
N HIS A 296 13.79 -20.24 13.08
CA HIS A 296 13.83 -21.70 12.96
C HIS A 296 13.74 -22.39 14.33
N ALA A 297 14.37 -21.85 15.37
CA ALA A 297 14.27 -22.37 16.72
C ALA A 297 12.86 -22.17 17.31
N LEU A 298 12.28 -20.98 17.14
CA LEU A 298 10.95 -20.65 17.67
C LEU A 298 9.83 -21.42 16.97
N GLN A 299 9.96 -21.73 15.70
CA GLN A 299 9.00 -22.56 14.97
C GLN A 299 8.82 -23.98 15.56
N GLN A 300 9.79 -24.45 16.33
CA GLN A 300 9.69 -25.76 17.01
C GLN A 300 8.74 -25.74 18.21
N THR A 301 8.45 -24.57 18.77
CA THR A 301 7.69 -24.39 20.01
C THR A 301 6.59 -23.34 19.91
N SER A 302 6.24 -22.91 18.69
CA SER A 302 5.29 -21.84 18.44
C SER A 302 4.34 -22.18 17.31
N ALA A 303 3.29 -21.38 17.16
CA ALA A 303 2.51 -21.39 15.94
C ALA A 303 3.23 -20.55 14.89
N TYR A 304 3.33 -21.07 13.67
CA TYR A 304 4.03 -20.43 12.56
C TYR A 304 3.31 -20.67 11.24
N GLY A 305 3.62 -19.85 10.25
CA GLY A 305 3.04 -19.94 8.92
C GLY A 305 3.50 -18.79 8.06
N ARG A 306 2.63 -18.39 7.12
CA ARG A 306 2.84 -17.28 6.22
C ARG A 306 1.65 -16.34 6.23
N ALA A 307 1.93 -15.04 6.24
CA ALA A 307 0.92 -14.00 6.00
C ALA A 307 0.87 -13.71 4.50
N TYR A 308 -0.31 -13.87 3.88
CA TYR A 308 -0.51 -13.46 2.49
C TYR A 308 -0.76 -11.95 2.44
N SER A 309 0.29 -11.21 2.11
CA SER A 309 0.30 -9.76 2.07
C SER A 309 -0.51 -9.21 0.90
N PRO A 310 -1.33 -8.15 1.08
CA PRO A 310 -1.95 -7.43 -0.03
C PRO A 310 -0.94 -6.63 -0.86
N SER A 311 0.30 -6.48 -0.41
CA SER A 311 1.28 -5.56 -0.95
C SER A 311 2.55 -6.25 -1.46
N PHE A 312 3.22 -5.61 -2.44
CA PHE A 312 4.55 -5.95 -2.91
C PHE A 312 5.32 -4.65 -3.20
N GLY A 313 6.55 -4.55 -2.69
CA GLY A 313 7.44 -3.43 -2.98
C GLY A 313 7.08 -2.12 -2.28
N GLY A 314 6.20 -2.15 -1.29
CA GLY A 314 5.71 -0.99 -0.56
C GLY A 314 4.24 -1.15 -0.15
N GLY A 315 3.66 -0.13 0.49
CA GLY A 315 2.28 -0.20 0.95
C GLY A 315 2.12 -0.84 2.33
N THR A 316 3.11 -0.68 3.20
CA THR A 316 3.13 -1.14 4.60
C THR A 316 1.81 -0.89 5.32
N CYS A 317 1.19 0.31 5.13
CA CYS A 317 -0.07 0.66 5.77
C CYS A 317 -1.27 -0.19 5.33
N ASP A 318 -1.22 -0.82 4.15
CA ASP A 318 -2.28 -1.72 3.67
C ASP A 318 -2.26 -3.02 4.51
N VAL A 319 -1.06 -3.52 4.81
CA VAL A 319 -0.84 -4.73 5.61
C VAL A 319 -1.16 -4.49 7.08
N GLU A 320 -0.74 -3.34 7.63
CA GLU A 320 -1.12 -2.90 8.97
C GLU A 320 -2.64 -2.82 9.13
N PHE A 321 -3.30 -2.18 8.16
CA PHE A 321 -4.75 -2.04 8.14
C PHE A 321 -5.44 -3.40 8.17
N GLU A 322 -5.03 -4.33 7.30
CA GLU A 322 -5.58 -5.69 7.29
C GLU A 322 -5.37 -6.39 8.63
N ALA A 323 -4.14 -6.42 9.15
CA ALA A 323 -3.80 -7.13 10.37
C ALA A 323 -4.50 -6.59 11.62
N LEU A 324 -4.70 -5.26 11.70
CA LEU A 324 -5.34 -4.63 12.85
C LEU A 324 -6.86 -4.63 12.79
N THR A 325 -7.47 -4.72 11.60
CA THR A 325 -8.92 -4.56 11.46
C THR A 325 -9.66 -5.84 11.08
N GLY A 326 -8.99 -6.76 10.39
CA GLY A 326 -9.64 -7.87 9.70
C GLY A 326 -10.31 -7.45 8.37
N TYR A 327 -10.17 -6.19 7.95
CA TYR A 327 -10.68 -5.72 6.66
C TYR A 327 -9.70 -6.08 5.55
N SER A 328 -10.20 -6.33 4.34
CA SER A 328 -9.35 -6.52 3.18
C SER A 328 -9.14 -5.21 2.42
N ALA A 329 -7.89 -4.84 2.18
CA ALA A 329 -7.54 -3.72 1.31
C ALA A 329 -8.01 -3.93 -0.14
N SER A 330 -8.26 -5.19 -0.53
CA SER A 330 -8.76 -5.54 -1.87
C SER A 330 -10.18 -5.08 -2.16
N PHE A 331 -10.98 -4.79 -1.14
CA PHE A 331 -12.33 -4.27 -1.30
C PHE A 331 -12.37 -2.76 -1.45
N LEU A 332 -11.25 -2.09 -1.22
CA LEU A 332 -11.12 -0.66 -1.41
C LEU A 332 -10.73 -0.36 -2.88
N PRO A 333 -11.00 0.85 -3.36
CA PRO A 333 -10.57 1.25 -4.69
C PRO A 333 -9.08 0.99 -4.89
N SER A 334 -8.73 0.53 -6.10
CA SER A 334 -7.36 0.16 -6.45
C SER A 334 -6.36 1.26 -6.13
N GLY A 335 -5.24 0.90 -5.50
CA GLY A 335 -4.22 1.83 -5.06
C GLY A 335 -4.61 2.71 -3.87
N SER A 336 -5.78 2.47 -3.25
CA SER A 336 -6.16 3.14 -1.99
C SER A 336 -5.11 2.94 -0.93
N LYS A 337 -4.91 3.99 -0.12
CA LYS A 337 -4.13 3.93 1.11
C LYS A 337 -5.10 4.11 2.28
N PRO A 338 -5.47 3.01 2.95
CA PRO A 338 -6.55 3.02 3.94
C PRO A 338 -6.37 4.09 5.01
N TYR A 339 -5.17 4.23 5.56
CA TYR A 339 -4.88 5.21 6.61
C TYR A 339 -5.04 6.65 6.16
N GLN A 340 -4.72 6.94 4.91
CA GLN A 340 -4.78 8.30 4.37
C GLN A 340 -6.18 8.69 3.88
N GLN A 341 -7.01 7.71 3.51
CA GLN A 341 -8.27 7.98 2.79
C GLN A 341 -9.51 7.51 3.54
N HIS A 342 -9.40 6.43 4.31
CA HIS A 342 -10.58 5.75 4.85
C HIS A 342 -10.61 5.70 6.38
N VAL A 343 -9.45 5.70 7.05
CA VAL A 343 -9.35 5.71 8.52
C VAL A 343 -9.39 7.16 9.04
N THR A 344 -10.45 7.89 8.70
CA THR A 344 -10.62 9.32 9.03
C THR A 344 -11.50 9.58 10.25
N LYS A 345 -12.08 8.53 10.82
CA LYS A 345 -12.93 8.55 12.01
C LYS A 345 -12.73 7.27 12.81
N PRO A 346 -13.09 7.25 14.10
CA PRO A 346 -13.06 6.03 14.89
C PRO A 346 -13.82 4.89 14.24
N MET A 347 -13.24 3.69 14.25
CA MET A 347 -13.82 2.50 13.64
C MET A 347 -13.43 1.23 14.40
N PHE A 348 -14.10 0.14 14.06
CA PHE A 348 -13.77 -1.17 14.58
C PHE A 348 -12.37 -1.60 14.10
N ALA A 349 -11.53 -2.01 15.06
CA ALA A 349 -10.22 -2.61 14.87
C ALA A 349 -9.87 -3.44 16.10
N LEU A 350 -8.86 -4.29 16.04
CA LEU A 350 -8.40 -5.05 17.20
C LEU A 350 -8.08 -4.15 18.41
N PRO A 351 -7.31 -3.03 18.26
CA PRO A 351 -7.04 -2.18 19.41
C PRO A 351 -8.31 -1.57 20.02
N SER A 352 -9.22 -1.04 19.20
CA SER A 352 -10.49 -0.46 19.69
C SER A 352 -11.37 -1.51 20.39
N TYR A 353 -11.39 -2.74 19.89
CA TYR A 353 -12.08 -3.84 20.54
C TYR A 353 -11.42 -4.24 21.87
N LEU A 354 -10.09 -4.38 21.91
CA LEU A 354 -9.35 -4.73 23.13
C LEU A 354 -9.53 -3.68 24.23
N LYS A 355 -9.65 -2.40 23.88
CA LYS A 355 -10.02 -1.34 24.85
C LYS A 355 -11.35 -1.63 25.55
N THR A 356 -12.36 -2.14 24.83
CA THR A 356 -13.62 -2.55 25.48
C THR A 356 -13.43 -3.72 26.45
N GLN A 357 -12.31 -4.43 26.31
CA GLN A 357 -11.91 -5.52 27.21
C GLN A 357 -10.97 -5.05 28.33
N GLY A 358 -10.69 -3.74 28.44
CA GLY A 358 -9.84 -3.15 29.48
C GLY A 358 -8.34 -3.18 29.19
N TYR A 359 -7.93 -3.25 27.93
CA TYR A 359 -6.53 -3.13 27.52
C TYR A 359 -6.09 -1.67 27.45
N GLN A 360 -4.86 -1.39 27.87
CA GLN A 360 -4.11 -0.23 27.45
C GLN A 360 -3.57 -0.48 26.04
N THR A 361 -3.54 0.54 25.18
CA THR A 361 -3.15 0.37 23.78
C THR A 361 -2.10 1.41 23.38
N ALA A 362 -1.04 0.97 22.70
CA ALA A 362 -0.01 1.86 22.17
C ALA A 362 0.55 1.36 20.84
N ALA A 363 1.18 2.28 20.09
CA ALA A 363 1.99 1.97 18.92
C ALA A 363 3.41 2.52 19.05
N VAL A 364 4.38 1.83 18.42
CA VAL A 364 5.77 2.25 18.31
C VAL A 364 6.20 2.13 16.85
N HIS A 365 6.64 3.22 16.23
CA HIS A 365 7.12 3.20 14.84
C HIS A 365 8.33 4.12 14.66
N CYS A 366 9.43 3.55 14.21
CA CYS A 366 10.70 4.25 14.07
C CYS A 366 10.81 5.13 12.82
N PHE A 367 9.69 5.70 12.40
CA PHE A 367 9.60 6.66 11.32
C PHE A 367 8.68 7.83 11.69
N TRP A 368 8.53 8.81 10.80
CA TRP A 368 7.75 10.03 11.07
C TRP A 368 6.27 9.72 11.32
N ALA A 369 5.70 10.31 12.36
CA ALA A 369 4.32 10.12 12.76
C ALA A 369 3.31 10.38 11.62
N LYS A 370 3.57 11.40 10.81
CA LYS A 370 2.73 11.78 9.67
C LYS A 370 2.84 10.85 8.47
N TYR A 371 3.86 9.99 8.42
CA TYR A 371 4.02 9.09 7.28
C TYR A 371 2.90 8.05 7.28
N TRP A 372 2.24 7.90 6.16
CA TRP A 372 0.97 7.17 6.02
C TRP A 372 -0.16 7.74 6.90
N SER A 373 -0.09 9.00 7.37
CA SER A 373 -1.09 9.61 8.28
C SER A 373 -1.33 8.80 9.57
N ARG A 374 -0.30 8.13 10.12
CA ARG A 374 -0.43 7.31 11.32
C ARG A 374 -0.85 8.11 12.55
N ASP A 375 -0.43 9.38 12.65
CA ASP A 375 -0.86 10.31 13.69
C ASP A 375 -2.39 10.54 13.72
N THR A 376 -3.07 10.31 12.62
CA THR A 376 -4.54 10.35 12.50
C THR A 376 -5.15 8.95 12.55
N ALA A 377 -4.55 7.97 11.87
CA ALA A 377 -5.11 6.63 11.74
C ALA A 377 -5.06 5.85 13.06
N TYR A 378 -3.96 5.87 13.78
CA TYR A 378 -3.80 5.09 15.00
C TYR A 378 -4.82 5.44 16.10
N PRO A 379 -5.08 6.72 16.44
CA PRO A 379 -6.16 7.06 17.36
C PRO A 379 -7.54 6.57 16.90
N ASN A 380 -7.81 6.64 15.58
CA ASN A 380 -9.07 6.16 15.01
C ASN A 380 -9.22 4.64 15.04
N LEU A 381 -8.11 3.90 15.07
CA LEU A 381 -8.10 2.45 15.27
C LEU A 381 -8.10 2.05 16.75
N GLY A 382 -8.02 3.02 17.67
CA GLY A 382 -8.08 2.78 19.10
C GLY A 382 -6.71 2.63 19.79
N LEU A 383 -5.60 3.08 19.16
CA LEU A 383 -4.29 3.17 19.79
C LEU A 383 -4.18 4.54 20.50
N ASP A 384 -4.07 4.52 21.84
CA ASP A 384 -4.13 5.74 22.66
C ASP A 384 -2.79 6.50 22.72
N ASP A 385 -1.67 5.76 22.75
CA ASP A 385 -0.33 6.32 22.70
C ASP A 385 0.36 5.95 21.38
N PHE A 386 1.11 6.90 20.82
CA PHE A 386 1.93 6.64 19.63
C PHE A 386 3.33 7.22 19.81
N ILE A 387 4.33 6.37 19.84
CA ILE A 387 5.74 6.70 19.91
C ILE A 387 6.33 6.61 18.51
N SER A 388 6.67 7.76 17.93
CA SER A 388 7.25 7.90 16.60
C SER A 388 8.74 8.16 16.65
N LEU A 389 9.41 8.26 15.49
CA LEU A 389 10.83 8.61 15.41
C LEU A 389 11.14 9.94 16.10
N GLU A 390 10.20 10.90 16.08
CA GLU A 390 10.34 12.19 16.72
C GLU A 390 10.46 12.11 18.26
N ASP A 391 9.91 11.06 18.84
CA ASP A 391 9.88 10.81 20.28
C ASP A 391 11.04 9.93 20.74
N MET A 392 11.72 9.23 19.81
CA MET A 392 12.77 8.29 20.13
C MET A 392 14.10 8.96 20.42
N HIS A 393 14.73 8.53 21.51
CA HIS A 393 16.06 9.02 21.91
C HIS A 393 17.03 7.87 22.12
N GLY A 394 18.31 8.12 21.83
CA GLY A 394 19.38 7.14 22.07
C GLY A 394 19.38 5.93 21.13
N VAL A 395 18.61 5.97 20.03
CA VAL A 395 18.54 4.88 19.07
C VAL A 395 19.77 4.84 18.17
N THR A 396 20.22 3.64 17.86
CA THR A 396 21.25 3.38 16.85
C THR A 396 20.64 3.38 15.46
N LYS A 397 21.37 3.91 14.48
CA LYS A 397 20.94 3.94 13.08
C LYS A 397 21.98 3.31 12.16
N VAL A 398 21.49 2.56 11.20
CA VAL A 398 22.27 1.97 10.08
C VAL A 398 21.83 2.58 8.75
N ARG A 399 22.51 2.21 7.65
CA ARG A 399 22.17 2.66 6.30
C ARG A 399 22.16 4.18 6.20
N LYS A 400 23.27 4.83 6.62
CA LYS A 400 23.42 6.29 6.80
C LYS A 400 23.15 7.15 5.56
N HIS A 401 23.17 6.57 4.38
CA HIS A 401 22.85 7.28 3.13
C HIS A 401 21.34 7.44 2.89
N TYR A 402 20.53 6.97 3.81
CA TYR A 402 19.08 7.08 3.72
C TYR A 402 18.61 8.51 4.05
N TRP A 403 17.47 8.90 3.48
CA TRP A 403 16.85 10.23 3.61
C TRP A 403 16.54 10.69 5.05
N THR A 404 16.47 9.77 6.02
CA THR A 404 16.34 10.05 7.46
C THR A 404 17.68 10.14 8.19
N ASN A 405 18.79 10.24 7.48
CA ASN A 405 20.14 10.08 8.03
C ASN A 405 20.33 8.72 8.71
N GLY A 406 19.88 7.68 8.04
CA GLY A 406 19.90 6.29 8.48
C GLY A 406 18.56 5.82 9.05
N LEU A 407 18.40 4.51 9.09
CA LEU A 407 17.22 3.84 9.64
C LEU A 407 17.55 3.31 11.04
N VAL A 408 16.58 3.39 11.93
CA VAL A 408 16.71 2.85 13.30
C VAL A 408 16.90 1.35 13.21
N THR A 409 17.87 0.82 13.99
CA THR A 409 18.14 -0.62 14.02
C THR A 409 17.01 -1.39 14.70
N ASP A 410 16.80 -2.63 14.27
CA ASP A 410 15.82 -3.53 14.88
C ASP A 410 16.19 -3.86 16.33
N ASP A 411 17.49 -3.90 16.67
CA ASP A 411 17.94 -4.00 18.06
C ASP A 411 17.46 -2.81 18.91
N SER A 412 17.57 -1.58 18.38
CA SER A 412 17.01 -0.40 19.07
C SER A 412 15.49 -0.42 19.11
N MET A 413 14.82 -0.97 18.08
CA MET A 413 13.36 -1.15 18.12
C MET A 413 12.92 -2.11 19.21
N ALA A 414 13.66 -3.21 19.43
CA ALA A 414 13.40 -4.10 20.57
C ALA A 414 13.43 -3.31 21.90
N ASP A 415 14.44 -2.45 22.09
CA ASP A 415 14.54 -1.63 23.29
C ASP A 415 13.38 -0.63 23.42
N GLN A 416 12.91 -0.04 22.34
CA GLN A 416 11.75 0.86 22.35
C GLN A 416 10.45 0.12 22.70
N ILE A 417 10.25 -1.10 22.15
CA ILE A 417 9.10 -1.96 22.44
C ILE A 417 9.09 -2.34 23.91
N ILE A 418 10.21 -2.84 24.44
CA ILE A 418 10.38 -3.22 25.85
C ILE A 418 10.15 -2.01 26.76
N GLY A 419 10.80 -0.87 26.46
CA GLY A 419 10.67 0.35 27.27
C GLY A 419 9.23 0.89 27.31
N GLN A 420 8.50 0.83 26.19
CA GLN A 420 7.09 1.26 26.17
C GLN A 420 6.20 0.28 26.94
N TYR A 421 6.42 -1.02 26.81
CA TYR A 421 5.74 -2.03 27.65
C TYR A 421 5.96 -1.76 29.14
N GLU A 422 7.22 -1.60 29.59
CA GLU A 422 7.56 -1.31 30.97
C GLU A 422 6.90 -0.03 31.48
N LYS A 423 6.90 1.04 30.67
CA LYS A 423 6.24 2.32 30.97
C LYS A 423 4.73 2.13 31.18
N MET A 424 4.07 1.36 30.30
CA MET A 424 2.63 1.08 30.43
C MET A 424 2.32 0.27 31.68
N LYS A 425 3.10 -0.78 31.96
CA LYS A 425 2.94 -1.61 33.17
C LYS A 425 3.25 -0.85 34.47
N ALA A 426 4.17 0.11 34.45
CA ALA A 426 4.42 0.99 35.58
C ALA A 426 3.26 1.94 35.88
N SER A 427 2.42 2.23 34.90
CA SER A 427 1.27 3.14 35.05
C SER A 427 -0.01 2.43 35.49
N SER A 428 -0.19 1.14 35.15
CA SER A 428 -1.40 0.36 35.43
C SER A 428 -1.12 -1.14 35.34
N ASP A 429 -1.86 -1.94 36.11
CA ASP A 429 -1.86 -3.40 36.06
C ASP A 429 -2.70 -3.99 34.90
N GLU A 430 -3.38 -3.13 34.12
CA GLU A 430 -4.18 -3.56 32.97
C GLU A 430 -3.33 -4.26 31.91
N PRO A 431 -3.92 -5.20 31.16
CA PRO A 431 -3.21 -5.86 30.07
C PRO A 431 -2.86 -4.84 28.97
N VAL A 432 -1.74 -5.09 28.29
CA VAL A 432 -1.21 -4.20 27.25
C VAL A 432 -1.44 -4.80 25.87
N PHE A 433 -1.85 -3.96 24.92
CA PHE A 433 -1.72 -4.19 23.49
C PHE A 433 -0.70 -3.18 22.93
N LEU A 434 0.38 -3.67 22.35
CA LEU A 434 1.42 -2.85 21.76
C LEU A 434 1.65 -3.27 20.30
N HIS A 435 1.48 -2.32 19.37
CA HIS A 435 1.75 -2.53 17.95
C HIS A 435 3.04 -1.83 17.55
N ALA A 436 4.00 -2.57 17.01
CA ALA A 436 5.28 -2.04 16.55
C ALA A 436 5.48 -2.26 15.05
N VAL A 437 6.07 -1.26 14.38
CA VAL A 437 6.43 -1.32 12.95
C VAL A 437 7.88 -0.88 12.79
N THR A 438 8.71 -1.74 12.19
CA THR A 438 10.14 -1.48 11.96
C THR A 438 10.41 -0.79 10.64
N MET A 439 11.68 -0.47 10.37
CA MET A 439 12.12 0.18 9.12
C MET A 439 13.51 -0.23 8.68
N GLN A 440 14.29 -1.00 9.47
CA GLN A 440 15.72 -1.20 9.18
C GLN A 440 15.94 -1.79 7.80
N ASN A 441 15.13 -2.77 7.41
CA ASN A 441 15.29 -3.49 6.15
C ASN A 441 14.54 -2.86 4.97
N HIS A 442 14.17 -1.58 5.05
CA HIS A 442 13.54 -0.88 3.93
C HIS A 442 14.48 -0.73 2.72
N THR A 443 13.94 -0.90 1.50
CA THR A 443 14.67 -0.73 0.23
C THR A 443 15.33 0.67 0.17
N ASN A 444 16.44 0.96 -0.56
CA ASN A 444 17.09 0.15 -1.60
C ASN A 444 18.21 -0.71 -1.03
N TYR A 445 18.36 -1.91 -1.55
CA TYR A 445 19.43 -2.83 -1.14
C TYR A 445 20.68 -2.65 -2.00
N ASN A 446 21.83 -2.50 -1.35
CA ASN A 446 23.12 -2.43 -2.02
C ASN A 446 24.26 -2.72 -1.05
N LYS A 447 25.38 -3.19 -1.54
CA LYS A 447 26.54 -3.60 -0.73
C LYS A 447 27.13 -2.52 0.18
N ASP A 448 26.78 -1.25 0.00
CA ASP A 448 27.38 -0.13 0.72
C ASP A 448 26.55 0.32 1.94
N ASN A 449 25.38 -0.31 2.19
CA ASN A 449 24.49 0.03 3.32
C ASN A 449 25.06 -0.45 4.67
N TYR A 450 25.79 -1.58 4.69
CA TYR A 450 26.44 -2.12 5.87
C TYR A 450 27.96 -2.21 5.67
N PRO A 451 28.77 -2.09 6.74
CA PRO A 451 30.19 -2.41 6.70
C PRO A 451 30.42 -3.85 6.22
N ASP A 452 31.53 -4.07 5.51
CA ASP A 452 31.80 -5.37 4.87
C ASP A 452 31.97 -6.52 5.88
N ASP A 453 32.47 -6.22 7.07
CA ASP A 453 32.67 -7.15 8.19
C ASP A 453 31.39 -7.45 8.98
N GLN A 454 30.31 -6.70 8.75
CA GLN A 454 29.00 -6.91 9.40
C GLN A 454 27.97 -7.56 8.46
N ARG A 455 28.29 -7.61 7.16
CA ARG A 455 27.36 -8.06 6.15
C ARG A 455 27.36 -9.58 6.05
N VAL A 456 26.17 -10.19 5.99
CA VAL A 456 25.99 -11.60 5.57
C VAL A 456 26.58 -11.78 4.18
N LYS A 457 27.28 -12.90 3.94
CA LYS A 457 27.90 -13.20 2.66
C LYS A 457 27.18 -14.32 1.93
N VAL A 458 27.03 -14.14 0.63
CA VAL A 458 26.57 -15.20 -0.28
C VAL A 458 27.80 -15.97 -0.76
N LEU A 459 27.93 -17.21 -0.30
CA LEU A 459 29.07 -18.10 -0.64
C LEU A 459 28.87 -18.79 -1.98
N GLU A 460 27.61 -19.16 -2.31
CA GLU A 460 27.26 -19.83 -3.56
C GLU A 460 25.97 -19.20 -4.12
N HIS A 461 25.90 -19.07 -5.45
CA HIS A 461 24.73 -18.57 -6.15
C HIS A 461 24.61 -19.15 -7.57
N PRO A 462 23.43 -19.17 -8.21
CA PRO A 462 23.24 -19.65 -9.58
C PRO A 462 24.13 -18.89 -10.58
N ALA A 463 24.57 -19.61 -11.60
CA ALA A 463 25.32 -19.01 -12.70
C ALA A 463 24.47 -17.95 -13.42
N GLY A 464 25.06 -16.78 -13.66
CA GLY A 464 24.37 -15.66 -14.32
C GLY A 464 23.83 -14.58 -13.36
N MET A 465 23.82 -14.81 -12.05
CA MET A 465 23.52 -13.76 -11.09
C MET A 465 24.60 -12.68 -11.12
N LYS A 466 24.21 -11.42 -11.26
CA LYS A 466 25.14 -10.28 -11.35
C LYS A 466 25.75 -9.97 -9.99
N ALA A 467 26.97 -9.42 -9.98
CA ALA A 467 27.63 -9.01 -8.73
C ALA A 467 26.84 -7.92 -7.95
N SER A 468 26.11 -7.04 -8.66
CA SER A 468 25.19 -6.08 -8.02
C SER A 468 24.05 -6.78 -7.30
N THR A 469 23.47 -7.80 -7.94
CA THR A 469 22.37 -8.61 -7.40
C THR A 469 22.82 -9.40 -6.17
N VAL A 470 24.03 -9.99 -6.21
CA VAL A 470 24.65 -10.65 -5.05
C VAL A 470 24.84 -9.65 -3.91
N GLY A 471 25.39 -8.47 -4.19
CA GLY A 471 25.58 -7.43 -3.17
C GLY A 471 24.27 -6.90 -2.58
N ALA A 472 23.20 -6.81 -3.37
CA ALA A 472 21.87 -6.45 -2.89
C ALA A 472 21.25 -7.55 -2.02
N LEU A 473 21.45 -8.83 -2.40
CA LEU A 473 20.99 -9.96 -1.60
C LEU A 473 21.74 -10.07 -0.27
N GLU A 474 23.05 -9.81 -0.25
CA GLU A 474 23.84 -9.75 0.99
C GLU A 474 23.36 -8.64 1.93
N ASP A 475 23.02 -7.46 1.39
CA ASP A 475 22.45 -6.35 2.14
C ASP A 475 21.09 -6.73 2.73
N PHE A 476 20.19 -7.28 1.91
CA PHE A 476 18.87 -7.74 2.33
C PHE A 476 18.96 -8.81 3.43
N ALA A 477 19.76 -9.85 3.21
CA ALA A 477 19.95 -10.93 4.18
C ALA A 477 20.57 -10.43 5.50
N THR A 478 21.38 -9.37 5.47
CA THR A 478 21.91 -8.73 6.68
C THR A 478 20.78 -8.08 7.50
N GLY A 479 19.85 -7.38 6.84
CA GLY A 479 18.67 -6.82 7.52
C GLY A 479 17.77 -7.91 8.10
N ILE A 480 17.53 -9.00 7.36
CA ILE A 480 16.76 -10.15 7.87
C ILE A 480 17.41 -10.78 9.11
N ARG A 481 18.73 -10.97 9.10
CA ARG A 481 19.46 -11.47 10.29
C ARG A 481 19.29 -10.55 11.50
N ASP A 482 19.33 -9.24 11.30
CA ASP A 482 19.19 -8.27 12.39
C ASP A 482 17.75 -8.27 12.94
N ALA A 483 16.73 -8.39 12.07
CA ALA A 483 15.33 -8.56 12.46
C ALA A 483 15.09 -9.90 13.19
N ASP A 484 15.71 -10.99 12.74
CA ASP A 484 15.68 -12.28 13.44
C ASP A 484 16.29 -12.18 14.85
N ALA A 485 17.39 -11.44 15.00
CA ALA A 485 18.00 -11.17 16.30
C ALA A 485 17.09 -10.35 17.21
N MET A 486 16.35 -9.35 16.67
CA MET A 486 15.33 -8.61 17.39
C MET A 486 14.22 -9.53 17.92
N MET A 487 13.70 -10.43 17.09
CA MET A 487 12.70 -11.42 17.47
C MET A 487 13.21 -12.29 18.63
N GLY A 488 14.46 -12.78 18.55
CA GLY A 488 15.12 -13.51 19.64
C GLY A 488 15.25 -12.69 20.93
N LYS A 489 15.62 -11.41 20.85
CA LYS A 489 15.73 -10.48 21.99
C LYS A 489 14.37 -10.26 22.65
N LEU A 490 13.32 -10.02 21.88
CA LEU A 490 11.97 -9.83 22.40
C LEU A 490 11.43 -11.08 23.09
N THR A 491 11.54 -12.25 22.46
CA THR A 491 11.07 -13.50 23.05
C THR A 491 11.86 -13.87 24.30
N ALA A 492 13.17 -13.63 24.34
CA ALA A 492 14.00 -13.83 25.53
C ALA A 492 13.57 -12.90 26.68
N TYR A 493 13.28 -11.63 26.42
CA TYR A 493 12.78 -10.69 27.43
C TYR A 493 11.40 -11.12 27.96
N PHE A 494 10.43 -11.31 27.06
CA PHE A 494 9.06 -11.62 27.44
C PHE A 494 8.89 -13.02 28.06
N SER A 495 9.83 -13.93 27.86
CA SER A 495 9.85 -15.21 28.58
C SER A 495 10.14 -15.06 30.06
N GLN A 496 10.68 -13.93 30.51
CA GLN A 496 11.03 -13.68 31.92
C GLN A 496 9.97 -12.84 32.66
N VAL A 497 8.95 -12.31 31.97
CA VAL A 497 7.90 -11.54 32.65
C VAL A 497 6.90 -12.43 33.33
N ASP A 498 6.42 -12.01 34.52
CA ASP A 498 5.50 -12.78 35.36
C ASP A 498 4.02 -12.51 35.01
N GLU A 499 3.73 -12.51 33.70
CA GLU A 499 2.36 -12.47 33.18
C GLU A 499 2.29 -13.19 31.82
N PRO A 500 1.10 -13.63 31.37
CA PRO A 500 0.96 -14.24 30.07
C PRO A 500 1.19 -13.19 28.97
N VAL A 501 2.03 -13.52 28.01
CA VAL A 501 2.36 -12.68 26.83
C VAL A 501 2.20 -13.47 25.55
N ILE A 502 1.56 -12.84 24.57
CA ILE A 502 1.50 -13.28 23.18
C ILE A 502 2.33 -12.31 22.35
N LEU A 503 3.25 -12.81 21.54
CA LEU A 503 3.98 -12.04 20.55
C LEU A 503 3.62 -12.55 19.15
N VAL A 504 3.13 -11.65 18.31
CA VAL A 504 2.83 -11.90 16.89
C VAL A 504 3.84 -11.13 16.05
N PHE A 505 4.63 -11.85 15.26
CA PHE A 505 5.66 -11.30 14.39
C PHE A 505 5.36 -11.68 12.95
N TRP A 506 5.33 -10.69 12.05
CA TRP A 506 5.15 -10.96 10.62
C TRP A 506 5.86 -9.90 9.77
N GLY A 507 6.18 -10.29 8.52
CA GLY A 507 6.67 -9.34 7.53
C GLY A 507 5.54 -8.64 6.79
N ASP A 508 5.73 -7.38 6.43
CA ASP A 508 4.71 -6.63 5.71
C ASP A 508 4.61 -7.01 4.23
N HIS A 509 5.70 -7.03 3.49
CA HIS A 509 5.71 -7.37 2.06
C HIS A 509 7.09 -7.82 1.57
N TYR A 510 7.11 -8.44 0.39
CA TYR A 510 8.33 -8.62 -0.38
C TYR A 510 8.72 -7.34 -1.11
N ASN A 511 10.01 -7.22 -1.43
CA ASN A 511 10.56 -6.14 -2.26
C ASN A 511 11.32 -6.71 -3.46
N PRO A 512 11.45 -5.94 -4.55
CA PRO A 512 12.50 -6.21 -5.52
C PRO A 512 13.87 -6.13 -4.83
N ILE A 513 14.63 -7.21 -4.89
CA ILE A 513 16.02 -7.23 -4.42
C ILE A 513 16.88 -6.94 -5.64
N ASP A 514 17.66 -5.82 -5.63
CA ASP A 514 18.25 -5.19 -6.81
C ASP A 514 17.20 -4.45 -7.69
N SER A 515 17.57 -4.05 -8.91
CA SER A 515 16.78 -3.16 -9.77
C SER A 515 15.56 -3.80 -10.43
N ASN A 516 15.43 -5.14 -10.36
CA ASN A 516 14.35 -5.92 -10.95
C ASN A 516 14.10 -7.16 -10.08
N TYR A 517 13.43 -8.15 -10.62
CA TYR A 517 13.20 -9.45 -9.98
C TYR A 517 14.42 -10.40 -10.12
N ASP A 518 15.62 -9.87 -10.33
CA ASP A 518 16.81 -10.66 -10.69
C ASP A 518 17.13 -11.77 -9.68
N VAL A 519 16.97 -11.55 -8.38
CA VAL A 519 17.15 -12.61 -7.36
C VAL A 519 16.14 -13.73 -7.58
N TYR A 520 14.87 -13.39 -7.70
CA TYR A 520 13.78 -14.38 -7.80
C TYR A 520 13.82 -15.17 -9.10
N THR A 521 14.06 -14.48 -10.23
CA THR A 521 14.09 -15.12 -11.56
C THR A 521 15.36 -15.94 -11.79
N THR A 522 16.53 -15.45 -11.32
CA THR A 522 17.79 -16.16 -11.50
C THR A 522 17.85 -17.42 -10.64
N THR A 523 17.25 -17.40 -9.46
CA THR A 523 17.13 -18.57 -8.60
C THR A 523 15.99 -19.50 -9.07
N GLY A 524 15.00 -18.99 -9.80
CA GLY A 524 13.75 -19.71 -10.11
C GLY A 524 12.79 -19.77 -8.92
N TYR A 525 12.99 -18.93 -7.92
CA TYR A 525 12.10 -18.83 -6.75
C TYR A 525 10.72 -18.31 -7.13
N ALA A 526 10.65 -17.24 -7.91
CA ALA A 526 9.41 -16.65 -8.40
C ALA A 526 9.58 -16.07 -9.81
N SER A 527 8.47 -15.68 -10.43
CA SER A 527 8.44 -15.02 -11.74
C SER A 527 8.89 -13.55 -11.64
N ASP A 528 9.00 -12.88 -12.79
CA ASP A 528 9.31 -11.45 -12.91
C ASP A 528 8.07 -10.54 -12.76
N SER A 529 7.12 -10.96 -11.93
CA SER A 529 5.84 -10.29 -11.75
C SER A 529 5.52 -10.14 -10.26
N SER A 530 5.14 -8.93 -9.86
CA SER A 530 4.57 -8.68 -8.53
C SER A 530 3.23 -9.39 -8.29
N ALA A 531 2.62 -9.97 -9.33
CA ALA A 531 1.43 -10.80 -9.19
C ALA A 531 1.73 -12.26 -8.86
N ASP A 532 3.02 -12.66 -8.78
CA ASP A 532 3.38 -14.02 -8.37
C ASP A 532 2.95 -14.26 -6.92
N PRO A 533 2.09 -15.25 -6.65
CA PRO A 533 1.60 -15.50 -5.29
C PRO A 533 2.68 -15.79 -4.25
N ARG A 534 3.87 -16.25 -4.65
CA ARG A 534 4.98 -16.48 -3.73
C ARG A 534 5.52 -15.19 -3.14
N LEU A 535 5.51 -14.10 -3.93
CA LEU A 535 6.00 -12.78 -3.52
C LEU A 535 5.05 -12.03 -2.59
N HIS A 536 3.99 -12.71 -2.12
CA HIS A 536 3.04 -12.19 -1.15
C HIS A 536 3.02 -12.99 0.16
N GLN A 537 3.81 -14.05 0.28
CA GLN A 537 3.78 -14.96 1.42
C GLN A 537 4.90 -14.65 2.41
N THR A 538 4.75 -13.60 3.19
CA THR A 538 5.73 -13.20 4.22
C THR A 538 5.69 -14.15 5.41
N THR A 539 6.75 -14.13 6.23
CA THR A 539 6.82 -14.96 7.44
C THR A 539 5.78 -14.54 8.47
N LEU A 540 5.19 -15.49 9.17
CA LEU A 540 4.29 -15.29 10.32
C LEU A 540 4.69 -16.21 11.47
N LEU A 541 4.86 -15.65 12.67
CA LEU A 541 5.12 -16.37 13.91
C LEU A 541 4.19 -15.85 15.01
N LEU A 542 3.54 -16.78 15.74
CA LEU A 542 2.76 -16.49 16.95
C LEU A 542 3.38 -17.25 18.12
N TRP A 543 4.09 -16.53 18.96
CA TRP A 543 4.76 -17.05 20.15
C TRP A 543 4.03 -16.64 21.42
N SER A 544 4.13 -17.43 22.46
CA SER A 544 3.72 -17.05 23.81
C SER A 544 4.65 -17.62 24.87
N ASN A 545 4.74 -16.94 26.02
CA ASN A 545 5.54 -17.42 27.15
C ASN A 545 4.84 -18.49 28.01
N TYR A 546 3.63 -18.92 27.65
CA TYR A 546 2.83 -19.87 28.42
C TYR A 546 2.36 -21.09 27.58
N SER A 547 2.79 -21.19 26.33
CA SER A 547 2.53 -22.35 25.49
C SER A 547 3.74 -22.61 24.59
N ASP A 548 4.10 -23.89 24.46
CA ASP A 548 5.20 -24.38 23.59
C ASP A 548 4.70 -25.32 22.48
N ALA A 549 3.40 -25.28 22.17
CA ALA A 549 2.81 -26.14 21.16
C ALA A 549 3.16 -25.65 19.75
N GLN A 550 3.81 -26.53 18.98
CA GLN A 550 4.07 -26.31 17.57
C GLN A 550 2.79 -26.45 16.74
N VAL A 551 2.43 -25.42 15.98
CA VAL A 551 1.26 -25.43 15.09
C VAL A 551 1.63 -24.80 13.75
N ASP A 552 1.50 -25.57 12.67
CA ASP A 552 1.61 -25.04 11.31
C ASP A 552 0.26 -24.42 10.89
N LEU A 553 0.23 -23.12 10.72
CA LEU A 553 -0.94 -22.35 10.30
C LEU A 553 -1.12 -22.41 8.76
N GLY A 554 -0.09 -22.84 8.02
CA GLY A 554 -0.03 -22.67 6.58
C GLY A 554 0.00 -21.20 6.18
N THR A 555 -0.55 -20.87 5.02
CA THR A 555 -0.71 -19.48 4.58
C THR A 555 -2.11 -18.97 4.95
N ILE A 556 -2.19 -17.79 5.57
CA ILE A 556 -3.44 -17.09 5.89
C ILE A 556 -3.34 -15.66 5.38
N ALA A 557 -4.46 -14.99 5.12
CA ALA A 557 -4.44 -13.58 4.73
C ALA A 557 -3.95 -12.69 5.87
N ALA A 558 -3.39 -11.51 5.56
CA ALA A 558 -2.99 -10.56 6.59
C ALA A 558 -4.19 -10.14 7.47
N TYR A 559 -5.39 -10.02 6.91
CA TYR A 559 -6.62 -9.73 7.65
C TYR A 559 -7.07 -10.87 8.60
N ASP A 560 -6.52 -12.07 8.46
CA ASP A 560 -6.81 -13.20 9.35
C ASP A 560 -5.86 -13.27 10.55
N ILE A 561 -4.79 -12.48 10.62
CA ILE A 561 -3.80 -12.52 11.71
C ILE A 561 -4.47 -12.34 13.07
N SER A 562 -5.26 -11.27 13.24
CA SER A 562 -5.95 -10.99 14.52
C SER A 562 -7.03 -12.02 14.86
N PRO A 563 -7.93 -12.42 13.94
CA PRO A 563 -8.88 -13.50 14.18
C PRO A 563 -8.23 -14.81 14.57
N VAL A 564 -7.16 -15.21 13.86
CA VAL A 564 -6.43 -16.47 14.13
C VAL A 564 -5.72 -16.42 15.48
N MET A 565 -5.03 -15.32 15.79
CA MET A 565 -4.37 -15.12 17.09
C MET A 565 -5.39 -15.27 18.24
N MET A 566 -6.52 -14.56 18.15
CA MET A 566 -7.54 -14.63 19.19
C MET A 566 -8.16 -16.03 19.31
N ASN A 567 -8.38 -16.74 18.19
CA ASN A 567 -8.89 -18.09 18.19
C ASN A 567 -7.88 -19.08 18.80
N LEU A 568 -6.63 -19.00 18.38
CA LEU A 568 -5.55 -19.89 18.79
C LEU A 568 -5.34 -19.85 20.31
N TYR A 569 -5.33 -18.65 20.88
CA TYR A 569 -5.09 -18.44 22.31
C TYR A 569 -6.38 -18.37 23.16
N GLY A 570 -7.53 -18.72 22.59
CA GLY A 570 -8.81 -18.80 23.31
C GLY A 570 -9.33 -17.46 23.83
N LEU A 571 -8.99 -16.35 23.19
CA LEU A 571 -9.47 -15.03 23.58
C LEU A 571 -10.92 -14.81 23.12
N GLN A 572 -11.65 -13.96 23.83
CA GLN A 572 -13.00 -13.58 23.44
C GLN A 572 -12.97 -12.83 22.11
N GLN A 573 -13.71 -13.32 21.11
CA GLN A 573 -13.74 -12.76 19.76
C GLN A 573 -15.06 -12.05 19.47
N PRO A 574 -15.05 -10.89 18.77
CA PRO A 574 -16.27 -10.31 18.19
C PRO A 574 -16.80 -11.18 17.04
N LEU A 575 -18.10 -11.13 16.75
CA LEU A 575 -18.72 -11.96 15.70
C LEU A 575 -18.07 -11.77 14.32
N TYR A 576 -17.58 -10.58 14.03
CA TYR A 576 -16.86 -10.33 12.77
C TYR A 576 -15.58 -11.19 12.66
N PHE A 577 -14.77 -11.28 13.70
CA PHE A 577 -13.58 -12.13 13.70
C PHE A 577 -13.93 -13.63 13.68
N GLN A 578 -15.03 -14.00 14.30
CA GLN A 578 -15.55 -15.37 14.21
C GLN A 578 -15.99 -15.69 12.76
N PHE A 579 -16.60 -14.74 12.06
CA PHE A 579 -16.90 -14.87 10.62
C PHE A 579 -15.63 -15.14 9.79
N LEU A 580 -14.56 -14.35 9.99
CA LEU A 580 -13.28 -14.54 9.30
C LEU A 580 -12.66 -15.91 9.58
N ASN A 581 -12.63 -16.32 10.85
CA ASN A 581 -12.15 -17.66 11.23
C ASN A 581 -12.97 -18.78 10.57
N ARG A 582 -14.27 -18.57 10.37
CA ARG A 582 -15.12 -19.54 9.66
C ARG A 582 -14.83 -19.55 8.17
N GLN A 583 -14.68 -18.37 7.54
CA GLN A 583 -14.29 -18.23 6.13
C GLN A 583 -12.98 -18.98 5.86
N LEU A 584 -11.95 -18.73 6.68
CA LEU A 584 -10.65 -19.39 6.63
C LEU A 584 -10.75 -20.92 6.70
N ARG A 585 -11.70 -21.44 7.46
CA ARG A 585 -11.90 -22.87 7.64
C ARG A 585 -12.61 -23.56 6.49
N VAL A 586 -13.60 -22.89 5.87
CA VAL A 586 -14.55 -23.56 4.97
C VAL A 586 -14.52 -23.09 3.53
N ALA A 587 -14.00 -21.89 3.26
CA ALA A 587 -14.10 -21.26 1.95
C ALA A 587 -12.74 -21.04 1.27
N SER A 588 -11.86 -20.26 1.91
CA SER A 588 -10.57 -19.88 1.34
C SER A 588 -9.60 -19.44 2.43
N ARG A 589 -8.30 -19.69 2.21
CA ARG A 589 -7.23 -19.24 3.12
C ARG A 589 -6.91 -17.77 2.97
N ALA A 590 -7.13 -17.22 1.79
CA ALA A 590 -6.99 -15.80 1.49
C ALA A 590 -7.82 -15.44 0.27
N CYS A 591 -8.32 -14.22 0.24
CA CYS A 591 -8.91 -13.62 -0.95
C CYS A 591 -8.37 -12.20 -1.06
N THR A 592 -7.35 -12.02 -1.88
CA THR A 592 -6.60 -10.77 -1.98
C THR A 592 -6.31 -10.45 -3.43
N ARG A 593 -6.65 -9.24 -3.86
CA ARG A 593 -6.33 -8.71 -5.20
C ARG A 593 -6.77 -9.62 -6.36
N GLY A 594 -8.00 -10.17 -6.27
CA GLY A 594 -8.55 -11.06 -7.31
C GLY A 594 -7.96 -12.47 -7.31
N VAL A 595 -7.00 -12.77 -6.44
CA VAL A 595 -6.47 -14.11 -6.22
C VAL A 595 -7.17 -14.73 -5.02
N THR A 596 -7.75 -15.90 -5.20
CA THR A 596 -8.29 -16.73 -4.12
C THR A 596 -7.32 -17.87 -3.84
N MET A 597 -6.90 -18.02 -2.59
CA MET A 597 -6.13 -19.16 -2.12
C MET A 597 -7.08 -20.21 -1.54
N ASN A 598 -7.09 -21.38 -2.14
CA ASN A 598 -7.90 -22.51 -1.72
C ASN A 598 -7.42 -23.07 -0.37
N LEU A 599 -8.24 -23.91 0.25
CA LEU A 599 -7.91 -24.54 1.55
C LEU A 599 -6.66 -25.45 1.48
N ASP A 600 -6.31 -25.95 0.31
CA ASP A 600 -5.10 -26.74 0.05
C ASP A 600 -3.85 -25.90 -0.25
N GLY A 601 -3.97 -24.57 -0.23
CA GLY A 601 -2.89 -23.62 -0.52
C GLY A 601 -2.67 -23.31 -2.00
N THR A 602 -3.40 -23.93 -2.91
CA THR A 602 -3.36 -23.57 -4.34
C THR A 602 -4.06 -22.23 -4.58
N THR A 603 -3.69 -21.51 -5.63
CA THR A 603 -4.30 -20.23 -5.99
C THR A 603 -5.11 -20.30 -7.27
N THR A 604 -6.18 -19.51 -7.35
CA THR A 604 -7.04 -19.40 -8.53
C THR A 604 -7.49 -17.96 -8.76
N LEU A 605 -7.68 -17.60 -10.04
CA LEU A 605 -8.34 -16.34 -10.46
C LEU A 605 -9.84 -16.56 -10.72
N GLU A 606 -10.32 -17.81 -10.69
CA GLU A 606 -11.69 -18.20 -10.93
C GLU A 606 -12.26 -18.89 -9.67
N PRO A 607 -12.62 -18.13 -8.62
CA PRO A 607 -13.19 -18.70 -7.40
C PRO A 607 -14.55 -19.33 -7.68
N THR A 608 -14.86 -20.37 -6.92
CA THR A 608 -16.18 -21.04 -6.99
C THR A 608 -17.29 -20.10 -6.51
N GLU A 609 -18.56 -20.35 -6.89
CA GLU A 609 -19.72 -19.57 -6.41
C GLU A 609 -19.80 -19.55 -4.88
N PHE A 610 -19.39 -20.63 -4.21
CA PHE A 610 -19.33 -20.70 -2.75
C PHE A 610 -18.29 -19.74 -2.20
N GLN A 611 -17.09 -19.69 -2.76
CA GLN A 611 -16.03 -18.75 -2.36
C GLN A 611 -16.41 -17.29 -2.66
N GLN A 612 -17.02 -17.04 -3.83
CA GLN A 612 -17.50 -15.70 -4.20
C GLN A 612 -18.54 -15.19 -3.20
N ARG A 613 -19.46 -16.04 -2.75
CA ARG A 613 -20.45 -15.68 -1.73
C ARG A 613 -19.77 -15.25 -0.43
N TRP A 614 -18.80 -16.02 0.07
CA TRP A 614 -18.05 -15.64 1.28
C TRP A 614 -17.29 -14.31 1.14
N THR A 615 -16.71 -14.07 -0.03
CA THR A 615 -16.06 -12.79 -0.34
C THR A 615 -17.06 -11.63 -0.36
N GLN A 616 -18.26 -11.84 -0.91
CA GLN A 616 -19.33 -10.83 -0.89
C GLN A 616 -19.85 -10.56 0.52
N GLU A 617 -20.03 -11.60 1.33
CA GLU A 617 -20.41 -11.48 2.73
C GLU A 617 -19.33 -10.74 3.55
N HIS A 618 -18.05 -11.02 3.32
CA HIS A 618 -16.94 -10.28 3.92
C HIS A 618 -16.98 -8.78 3.53
N TRP A 619 -17.15 -8.50 2.23
CA TRP A 619 -17.31 -7.12 1.76
C TRP A 619 -18.54 -6.44 2.39
N MET A 620 -19.66 -7.13 2.53
CA MET A 620 -20.86 -6.60 3.16
C MET A 620 -20.60 -6.15 4.60
N LEU A 621 -19.94 -7.00 5.40
CA LEU A 621 -19.58 -6.68 6.77
C LEU A 621 -18.56 -5.55 6.86
N GLN A 622 -17.52 -5.58 6.03
CA GLN A 622 -16.52 -4.50 6.00
C GLN A 622 -17.13 -3.17 5.58
N TYR A 623 -18.00 -3.19 4.55
CA TYR A 623 -18.70 -1.97 4.11
C TYR A 623 -19.55 -1.40 5.24
N ASP A 624 -20.30 -2.24 5.95
CA ASP A 624 -21.13 -1.82 7.07
C ASP A 624 -20.29 -1.17 8.19
N LEU A 625 -19.18 -1.80 8.56
CA LEU A 625 -18.29 -1.35 9.63
C LEU A 625 -17.51 -0.07 9.28
N MET A 626 -17.17 0.16 8.01
CA MET A 626 -16.38 1.32 7.58
C MET A 626 -17.24 2.49 7.07
N PHE A 627 -18.20 2.20 6.20
CA PHE A 627 -18.90 3.18 5.37
C PHE A 627 -20.42 3.17 5.59
N GLY A 628 -20.95 2.07 6.10
CA GLY A 628 -22.38 1.81 6.23
C GLY A 628 -23.01 2.43 7.47
N LYS A 629 -24.02 1.74 7.98
CA LYS A 629 -24.82 2.17 9.13
C LYS A 629 -24.33 1.62 10.46
N GLY A 630 -23.37 0.69 10.44
CA GLY A 630 -22.83 0.05 11.64
C GLY A 630 -23.79 -0.96 12.29
N TYR A 631 -24.65 -1.61 11.51
CA TYR A 631 -25.56 -2.65 11.98
C TYR A 631 -24.80 -3.78 12.69
N ALA A 632 -23.65 -4.18 12.15
CA ALA A 632 -22.78 -5.16 12.77
C ALA A 632 -22.24 -4.70 14.13
N LEU A 633 -21.92 -3.40 14.31
CA LEU A 633 -21.51 -2.86 15.62
C LEU A 633 -22.64 -2.99 16.63
N THR A 634 -23.86 -2.63 16.26
CA THR A 634 -25.06 -2.76 17.12
C THR A 634 -25.32 -4.21 17.48
N ARG A 635 -25.24 -5.13 16.50
CA ARG A 635 -25.39 -6.58 16.74
C ARG A 635 -24.33 -7.15 17.69
N MET A 636 -23.11 -6.60 17.67
CA MET A 636 -22.02 -6.99 18.56
C MET A 636 -22.00 -6.25 19.91
N GLY A 637 -22.82 -5.20 20.08
CA GLY A 637 -22.79 -4.32 21.27
C GLY A 637 -21.49 -3.49 21.35
N LEU A 638 -20.96 -3.07 20.21
CA LEU A 638 -19.67 -2.39 20.07
C LEU A 638 -19.80 -0.97 19.47
N GLU A 639 -20.95 -0.32 19.55
CA GLU A 639 -21.17 1.01 19.00
C GLU A 639 -20.15 2.04 19.52
N SER A 640 -19.71 1.88 20.75
CA SER A 640 -18.76 2.78 21.39
C SER A 640 -17.38 2.84 20.69
N VAL A 641 -17.00 1.82 19.91
CA VAL A 641 -15.71 1.83 19.20
C VAL A 641 -15.71 2.80 18.01
N ALA A 642 -16.88 3.18 17.51
CA ALA A 642 -17.04 4.14 16.43
C ALA A 642 -17.37 5.56 16.93
N GLU A 643 -17.45 5.77 18.25
CA GLU A 643 -17.66 7.10 18.83
C GLU A 643 -16.32 7.84 18.98
N PRO A 644 -16.26 9.15 18.69
CA PRO A 644 -15.11 9.96 18.99
C PRO A 644 -14.76 9.90 20.48
N ALA A 645 -13.49 9.80 20.81
CA ALA A 645 -13.06 9.85 22.20
C ALA A 645 -13.62 11.11 22.86
N LYS A 646 -14.40 10.93 23.92
CA LYS A 646 -14.93 12.07 24.71
C LYS A 646 -13.71 12.83 25.23
N GLY A 647 -13.50 14.06 24.72
CA GLY A 647 -12.33 14.85 24.98
C GLY A 647 -11.96 14.86 26.47
N LYS A 648 -10.69 14.55 26.72
CA LYS A 648 -10.04 14.77 28.03
C LYS A 648 -9.78 16.25 28.24
#